data_b777a83b02a6286cf7b9e126710482cc
#
_entry.id   b777a83b02a6286cf7b9e126710482cc
#
_cell.length_a   1.000
_cell.length_b   1.000
_cell.length_c   1.000
_cell.angle_alpha   90.00
_cell.angle_beta   90.00
_cell.angle_gamma   90.00
#
_symmetry.space_group_name_H-M   'P 1'
#
loop_
_entity.id
_entity.type
_entity.pdbx_description
1 polymer ?
#
loop_
_entity_poly.entity_id
_entity_poly.type
_entity_poly.pdbx_seq_one_letter_code
_entity_poly.pdbx_strand_id
1 'polypeptide(L)'
;MTKDVNLTEPLKQYFGFDSFKGDQEAIIRNLLAGDDTFVLMPTGGGKSLCYQLPSLLMEGTAIVISPLIALMKNQVDVMNGMSEDGCVGHYLNSSLNKAAIQQVMHDIKRGATKLLYVAPESLGKDENVEFLQSIKVSFYAVDEAHCISEWGHDFRPEYRNIRPTISRIGHAPVIALTATATDKVRSDIKKSLGICDAKEFKSSFNRPNLYYEVRPKTQEVERNIIKFIRQHAGKSGIIYCLSRKKVEELSAILKANNIKAEPYHAGLDSATRSQTQDDFLMERIDVIVATIAFGMGIDKPDVRFVIHYDIPKSLEGYYQETGRAGRDGGEGLCITFYSNKDLQKLEKFMESKPVSEQDIGRQLLLETAAYAESSVCRRKMLLHYFGEEYTEDNCHNCDNCLHPKTKREAKEALLIVLKAVLAIKENFRSDYVVDFVKGRATDDLVSHKHNELEDFGAGEDEDDKIWNPVIHQALIAGYLKKDVENYGLLKVTAAGRRFIKQPQSFMIVEDKDFDDDFVEESRDSCGSTLDPDLYIMLKQLRKDMAERLNVPPYVIFQDVSVEQMAVAYPITLEELQNIPGVGVGKAKRYGEAFCQLIKKHCEDNQIERPEELRVRTVAKKSMNKVKIIQSIDRQIALDDIAIALNLGFDDLLSEIETIVNSGTKLNIDYFLDEVMDEDRVDDIYDYFRTSETDDLDVAIEELGGDYTEEDIRLVRIKFLSEMAN
;
A
#
# COMPACT_ATOMS: atom_id res chain seq x y z
N MET A 1 -36.09 -26.61 22.07
CA MET A 1 -37.36 -26.09 21.46
C MET A 1 -37.09 -25.09 20.31
N THR A 2 -36.14 -25.31 19.43
CA THR A 2 -35.74 -24.25 18.46
C THR A 2 -35.49 -24.75 17.02
N LYS A 3 -35.91 -25.98 16.68
CA LYS A 3 -35.71 -26.53 15.32
C LYS A 3 -36.69 -26.01 14.24
N ASP A 4 -37.79 -25.38 14.61
CA ASP A 4 -38.87 -24.99 13.68
C ASP A 4 -39.19 -23.49 13.65
N VAL A 5 -38.31 -22.61 14.13
CA VAL A 5 -38.55 -21.16 14.02
C VAL A 5 -38.29 -20.73 12.57
N ASN A 6 -39.29 -20.15 11.93
CA ASN A 6 -39.13 -19.51 10.63
C ASN A 6 -38.25 -18.25 10.77
N LEU A 7 -37.00 -18.30 10.33
CA LEU A 7 -36.07 -17.19 10.43
C LEU A 7 -36.19 -16.21 9.25
N THR A 8 -36.85 -16.60 8.16
CA THR A 8 -36.99 -15.74 6.97
C THR A 8 -37.94 -14.56 7.26
N GLU A 9 -38.97 -14.78 8.10
CA GLU A 9 -39.89 -13.69 8.46
C GLU A 9 -39.22 -12.59 9.30
N PRO A 10 -38.48 -12.87 10.40
CA PRO A 10 -37.72 -11.88 11.11
C PRO A 10 -36.61 -11.24 10.24
N LEU A 11 -35.96 -12.00 9.36
CA LEU A 11 -34.97 -11.47 8.43
C LEU A 11 -35.60 -10.39 7.53
N LYS A 12 -36.77 -10.67 6.97
CA LYS A 12 -37.51 -9.71 6.13
C LYS A 12 -37.99 -8.52 6.93
N GLN A 13 -38.55 -8.78 8.12
CA GLN A 13 -39.11 -7.75 8.99
C GLN A 13 -38.04 -6.72 9.46
N TYR A 14 -36.91 -7.21 9.96
CA TYR A 14 -35.89 -6.33 10.55
C TYR A 14 -34.84 -5.83 9.54
N PHE A 15 -34.48 -6.64 8.55
CA PHE A 15 -33.36 -6.32 7.63
C PHE A 15 -33.82 -6.14 6.18
N GLY A 16 -35.08 -6.42 5.84
CA GLY A 16 -35.60 -6.25 4.49
C GLY A 16 -35.10 -7.29 3.48
N PHE A 17 -34.42 -8.35 3.91
CA PHE A 17 -33.87 -9.38 3.03
C PHE A 17 -34.85 -10.54 2.89
N ASP A 18 -35.03 -11.04 1.66
CA ASP A 18 -35.93 -12.18 1.36
C ASP A 18 -35.27 -13.54 1.61
N SER A 19 -33.93 -13.61 1.69
CA SER A 19 -33.19 -14.86 1.89
C SER A 19 -31.85 -14.63 2.53
N PHE A 20 -31.34 -15.66 3.20
CA PHE A 20 -29.99 -15.70 3.76
C PHE A 20 -28.95 -15.93 2.67
N LYS A 21 -27.71 -15.40 2.88
CA LYS A 21 -26.57 -15.67 2.01
C LYS A 21 -25.72 -16.80 2.60
N GLY A 22 -25.38 -17.80 1.77
CA GLY A 22 -24.50 -18.90 2.19
C GLY A 22 -24.95 -19.56 3.50
N ASP A 23 -24.04 -19.71 4.45
CA ASP A 23 -24.27 -20.40 5.72
C ASP A 23 -24.93 -19.55 6.82
N GLN A 24 -25.35 -18.30 6.55
CA GLN A 24 -25.88 -17.38 7.57
C GLN A 24 -27.00 -18.02 8.40
N GLU A 25 -27.98 -18.69 7.75
CA GLU A 25 -29.07 -19.32 8.47
C GLU A 25 -28.57 -20.43 9.39
N ALA A 26 -27.67 -21.28 8.93
CA ALA A 26 -27.10 -22.37 9.71
C ALA A 26 -26.28 -21.86 10.91
N ILE A 27 -25.54 -20.76 10.76
CA ILE A 27 -24.81 -20.06 11.81
C ILE A 27 -25.76 -19.54 12.87
N ILE A 28 -26.82 -18.83 12.46
CA ILE A 28 -27.83 -18.25 13.34
C ILE A 28 -28.55 -19.37 14.13
N ARG A 29 -28.96 -20.46 13.46
CA ARG A 29 -29.58 -21.59 14.11
C ARG A 29 -28.70 -22.27 15.14
N ASN A 30 -27.38 -22.38 14.87
CA ASN A 30 -26.43 -22.94 15.82
C ASN A 30 -26.30 -22.08 17.09
N LEU A 31 -26.22 -20.76 16.92
CA LEU A 31 -26.16 -19.82 18.05
C LEU A 31 -27.46 -19.80 18.87
N LEU A 32 -28.64 -19.83 18.20
CA LEU A 32 -29.96 -19.93 18.85
C LEU A 32 -30.16 -21.24 19.61
N ALA A 33 -29.47 -22.32 19.22
CA ALA A 33 -29.48 -23.60 19.94
C ALA A 33 -28.63 -23.53 21.24
N GLY A 34 -27.84 -22.47 21.43
CA GLY A 34 -26.99 -22.29 22.60
C GLY A 34 -25.58 -22.86 22.43
N ASP A 35 -25.18 -23.17 21.21
CA ASP A 35 -23.87 -23.78 20.89
C ASP A 35 -22.84 -22.72 20.50
N ASP A 36 -21.60 -22.93 20.96
CA ASP A 36 -20.46 -22.10 20.52
C ASP A 36 -20.24 -22.22 19.02
N THR A 37 -19.90 -21.10 18.39
CA THR A 37 -19.85 -20.97 16.94
C THR A 37 -18.55 -20.26 16.52
N PHE A 38 -17.86 -20.82 15.54
CA PHE A 38 -16.74 -20.14 14.89
C PHE A 38 -17.07 -19.84 13.42
N VAL A 39 -16.96 -18.58 13.02
CA VAL A 39 -17.33 -18.11 11.68
C VAL A 39 -16.13 -17.49 10.97
N LEU A 40 -15.74 -18.11 9.88
CA LEU A 40 -14.77 -17.58 8.95
C LEU A 40 -15.48 -17.17 7.66
N MET A 41 -15.71 -15.89 7.49
CA MET A 41 -16.51 -15.35 6.39
C MET A 41 -15.86 -14.07 5.83
N PRO A 42 -15.67 -13.95 4.51
CA PRO A 42 -15.00 -12.82 3.91
C PRO A 42 -15.68 -11.48 4.23
N THR A 43 -14.93 -10.38 4.05
CA THR A 43 -15.49 -9.03 4.12
C THR A 43 -16.59 -8.89 3.07
N GLY A 44 -17.72 -8.28 3.46
CA GLY A 44 -18.94 -8.21 2.61
C GLY A 44 -19.81 -9.47 2.61
N GLY A 45 -19.41 -10.54 3.30
CA GLY A 45 -20.20 -11.76 3.46
C GLY A 45 -21.42 -11.63 4.39
N GLY A 46 -21.58 -10.51 5.10
CA GLY A 46 -22.70 -10.26 6.01
C GLY A 46 -22.51 -10.88 7.40
N LYS A 47 -21.25 -10.87 7.93
CA LYS A 47 -20.93 -11.36 9.29
C LYS A 47 -21.81 -10.77 10.38
N SER A 48 -22.09 -9.47 10.32
CA SER A 48 -22.85 -8.75 11.36
C SER A 48 -24.26 -9.33 11.52
N LEU A 49 -24.92 -9.74 10.44
CA LEU A 49 -26.25 -10.37 10.49
C LEU A 49 -26.25 -11.64 11.36
N CYS A 50 -25.14 -12.39 11.38
CA CYS A 50 -25.04 -13.66 12.12
C CYS A 50 -25.15 -13.49 13.65
N TYR A 51 -24.92 -12.28 14.18
CA TYR A 51 -25.15 -11.96 15.61
C TYR A 51 -26.25 -10.91 15.82
N GLN A 52 -26.52 -10.03 14.85
CA GLN A 52 -27.58 -9.03 14.98
C GLN A 52 -28.98 -9.67 15.00
N LEU A 53 -29.30 -10.56 14.06
CA LEU A 53 -30.62 -11.21 14.05
C LEU A 53 -30.86 -12.08 15.28
N PRO A 54 -29.93 -12.95 15.75
CA PRO A 54 -30.11 -13.68 16.99
C PRO A 54 -30.30 -12.77 18.22
N SER A 55 -29.63 -11.64 18.30
CA SER A 55 -29.80 -10.72 19.43
C SER A 55 -31.23 -10.19 19.58
N LEU A 56 -31.93 -9.98 18.47
CA LEU A 56 -33.34 -9.56 18.46
C LEU A 56 -34.27 -10.65 18.88
N LEU A 57 -33.92 -11.94 18.63
CA LEU A 57 -34.79 -13.11 18.85
C LEU A 57 -34.59 -13.74 20.24
N MET A 58 -33.41 -13.54 20.86
CA MET A 58 -33.06 -14.11 22.17
C MET A 58 -33.48 -13.19 23.30
N GLU A 59 -33.77 -13.80 24.46
CA GLU A 59 -34.01 -13.07 25.69
C GLU A 59 -32.70 -12.59 26.31
N GLY A 60 -32.64 -11.33 26.75
CA GLY A 60 -31.44 -10.70 27.33
C GLY A 60 -30.75 -9.75 26.34
N THR A 61 -29.51 -9.43 26.64
CA THR A 61 -28.67 -8.53 25.84
C THR A 61 -27.45 -9.29 25.32
N ALA A 62 -27.21 -9.26 24.02
CA ALA A 62 -25.98 -9.79 23.41
C ALA A 62 -24.83 -8.79 23.62
N ILE A 63 -23.67 -9.30 24.00
CA ILE A 63 -22.46 -8.52 24.18
C ILE A 63 -21.55 -8.71 22.97
N VAL A 64 -21.35 -7.65 22.18
CA VAL A 64 -20.48 -7.69 21.00
C VAL A 64 -19.16 -7.01 21.34
N ILE A 65 -18.09 -7.78 21.35
CA ILE A 65 -16.74 -7.31 21.61
C ILE A 65 -16.10 -6.97 20.26
N SER A 66 -15.81 -5.68 20.04
CA SER A 66 -15.30 -5.16 18.79
C SER A 66 -14.12 -4.21 19.04
N PRO A 67 -13.10 -4.14 18.15
CA PRO A 67 -11.90 -3.36 18.43
C PRO A 67 -12.02 -1.87 18.08
N LEU A 68 -13.13 -1.44 17.46
CA LEU A 68 -13.22 -0.14 16.80
C LEU A 68 -14.46 0.67 17.19
N ILE A 69 -14.21 1.83 17.80
CA ILE A 69 -15.26 2.76 18.26
C ILE A 69 -16.14 3.24 17.08
N ALA A 70 -15.53 3.58 15.94
CA ALA A 70 -16.28 4.07 14.78
C ALA A 70 -17.22 3.00 14.19
N LEU A 71 -16.76 1.73 14.13
CA LEU A 71 -17.59 0.62 13.69
C LEU A 71 -18.78 0.41 14.62
N MET A 72 -18.54 0.44 15.93
CA MET A 72 -19.61 0.29 16.94
C MET A 72 -20.72 1.31 16.72
N LYS A 73 -20.35 2.60 16.53
CA LYS A 73 -21.32 3.68 16.29
C LYS A 73 -22.16 3.39 15.05
N ASN A 74 -21.54 3.10 13.92
CA ASN A 74 -22.26 2.82 12.67
C ASN A 74 -23.23 1.62 12.80
N GLN A 75 -22.78 0.54 13.44
CA GLN A 75 -23.59 -0.64 13.66
C GLN A 75 -24.78 -0.35 14.59
N VAL A 76 -24.57 0.44 15.63
CA VAL A 76 -25.62 0.88 16.55
C VAL A 76 -26.62 1.79 15.84
N ASP A 77 -26.16 2.75 15.05
CA ASP A 77 -27.03 3.65 14.28
C ASP A 77 -27.92 2.87 13.31
N VAL A 78 -27.37 1.86 12.63
CA VAL A 78 -28.15 0.95 11.75
C VAL A 78 -29.19 0.16 12.54
N MET A 79 -28.82 -0.42 13.69
CA MET A 79 -29.75 -1.20 14.52
C MET A 79 -30.87 -0.34 15.10
N ASN A 80 -30.56 0.87 15.54
CA ASN A 80 -31.53 1.79 16.08
C ASN A 80 -32.47 2.37 15.02
N GLY A 81 -32.01 2.51 13.78
CA GLY A 81 -32.86 2.87 12.64
C GLY A 81 -33.92 1.81 12.24
N MET A 82 -33.75 0.58 12.73
CA MET A 82 -34.72 -0.52 12.50
C MET A 82 -35.80 -0.62 13.59
N SER A 83 -35.74 0.19 14.63
CA SER A 83 -36.64 0.17 15.78
C SER A 83 -37.32 1.50 15.99
N GLU A 84 -38.62 1.50 16.27
CA GLU A 84 -39.37 2.72 16.60
C GLU A 84 -38.88 3.37 17.89
N ASP A 85 -38.38 2.60 18.86
CA ASP A 85 -37.92 3.10 20.16
C ASP A 85 -36.46 3.62 20.14
N GLY A 86 -35.66 3.34 19.11
CA GLY A 86 -34.30 3.82 18.94
C GLY A 86 -33.28 3.38 20.00
N CYS A 87 -33.58 2.35 20.79
CA CYS A 87 -32.78 1.90 21.94
C CYS A 87 -32.32 0.43 21.84
N VAL A 88 -32.45 -0.19 20.69
CA VAL A 88 -32.15 -1.62 20.49
C VAL A 88 -30.66 -1.90 20.57
N GLY A 89 -29.83 -0.97 20.10
CA GLY A 89 -28.39 -1.05 20.14
C GLY A 89 -27.74 0.07 20.95
N HIS A 90 -26.74 -0.27 21.74
CA HIS A 90 -25.90 0.69 22.46
C HIS A 90 -24.42 0.29 22.35
N TYR A 91 -23.52 1.20 22.70
CA TYR A 91 -22.10 0.92 22.86
C TYR A 91 -21.54 1.47 24.16
N LEU A 92 -20.52 0.79 24.71
CA LEU A 92 -19.73 1.24 25.85
C LEU A 92 -18.27 1.35 25.45
N ASN A 93 -17.78 2.59 25.40
CA ASN A 93 -16.39 2.88 25.10
C ASN A 93 -15.92 4.16 25.80
N SER A 94 -14.65 4.54 25.63
CA SER A 94 -14.04 5.70 26.27
C SER A 94 -14.55 7.07 25.81
N SER A 95 -15.38 7.13 24.77
CA SER A 95 -15.92 8.39 24.25
C SER A 95 -17.19 8.85 24.96
N LEU A 96 -17.84 7.98 25.73
CA LEU A 96 -19.08 8.30 26.43
C LEU A 96 -18.84 9.05 27.74
N ASN A 97 -19.67 10.04 28.00
CA ASN A 97 -19.72 10.71 29.28
C ASN A 97 -20.55 9.91 30.33
N LYS A 98 -20.43 10.25 31.60
CA LYS A 98 -21.11 9.52 32.71
C LYS A 98 -22.64 9.46 32.57
N ALA A 99 -23.26 10.52 32.06
CA ALA A 99 -24.73 10.57 31.89
C ALA A 99 -25.18 9.58 30.79
N ALA A 100 -24.44 9.53 29.65
CA ALA A 100 -24.71 8.59 28.57
C ALA A 100 -24.51 7.13 29.04
N ILE A 101 -23.47 6.83 29.82
CA ILE A 101 -23.27 5.50 30.40
C ILE A 101 -24.45 5.10 31.29
N GLN A 102 -24.93 6.00 32.17
CA GLN A 102 -26.10 5.73 33.02
C GLN A 102 -27.37 5.47 32.20
N GLN A 103 -27.56 6.19 31.10
CA GLN A 103 -28.71 5.97 30.21
C GLN A 103 -28.61 4.57 29.55
N VAL A 104 -27.44 4.19 29.03
CA VAL A 104 -27.21 2.85 28.47
C VAL A 104 -27.53 1.77 29.52
N MET A 105 -27.03 1.90 30.75
CA MET A 105 -27.30 0.97 31.85
C MET A 105 -28.78 0.88 32.20
N HIS A 106 -29.49 2.00 32.16
CA HIS A 106 -30.93 2.05 32.40
C HIS A 106 -31.71 1.31 31.31
N ASP A 107 -31.38 1.55 30.04
CA ASP A 107 -32.06 0.92 28.88
C ASP A 107 -31.81 -0.60 28.82
N ILE A 108 -30.62 -1.05 29.19
CA ILE A 108 -30.31 -2.49 29.32
C ILE A 108 -31.16 -3.12 30.43
N LYS A 109 -31.24 -2.50 31.62
CA LYS A 109 -32.00 -3.04 32.77
C LYS A 109 -33.49 -3.16 32.49
N ARG A 110 -34.08 -2.25 31.73
CA ARG A 110 -35.49 -2.35 31.30
C ARG A 110 -35.72 -3.30 30.14
N GLY A 111 -34.64 -3.93 29.59
CA GLY A 111 -34.75 -4.93 28.51
C GLY A 111 -34.95 -4.34 27.12
N ALA A 112 -34.83 -3.04 26.94
CA ALA A 112 -34.95 -2.35 25.65
C ALA A 112 -33.74 -2.65 24.75
N THR A 113 -32.53 -2.72 25.33
CA THR A 113 -31.29 -2.97 24.62
C THR A 113 -31.10 -4.46 24.34
N LYS A 114 -31.04 -4.83 23.09
CA LYS A 114 -30.78 -6.20 22.62
C LYS A 114 -29.33 -6.45 22.29
N LEU A 115 -28.60 -5.40 21.93
CA LEU A 115 -27.21 -5.47 21.46
C LEU A 115 -26.36 -4.41 22.10
N LEU A 116 -25.31 -4.82 22.81
CA LEU A 116 -24.35 -3.92 23.46
C LEU A 116 -22.96 -4.14 22.88
N TYR A 117 -22.43 -3.17 22.15
CA TYR A 117 -21.05 -3.16 21.69
C TYR A 117 -20.09 -2.67 22.79
N VAL A 118 -19.01 -3.40 23.01
CA VAL A 118 -18.03 -3.08 24.05
C VAL A 118 -16.62 -3.22 23.50
N ALA A 119 -15.76 -2.22 23.76
CA ALA A 119 -14.35 -2.34 23.47
C ALA A 119 -13.68 -3.31 24.46
N PRO A 120 -12.69 -4.13 24.04
CA PRO A 120 -12.01 -5.09 24.92
C PRO A 120 -11.47 -4.45 26.22
N GLU A 121 -10.89 -3.26 26.10
CA GLU A 121 -10.34 -2.47 27.24
C GLU A 121 -11.44 -2.01 28.20
N SER A 122 -12.65 -1.81 27.70
CA SER A 122 -13.80 -1.41 28.51
C SER A 122 -14.50 -2.61 29.16
N LEU A 123 -14.49 -3.77 28.48
CA LEU A 123 -15.10 -4.99 28.99
C LEU A 123 -14.46 -5.46 30.30
N GLY A 124 -13.14 -5.32 30.43
CA GLY A 124 -12.37 -5.77 31.61
C GLY A 124 -12.46 -4.85 32.84
N LYS A 125 -13.10 -3.67 32.77
CA LYS A 125 -13.26 -2.77 33.90
C LYS A 125 -14.21 -3.36 34.95
N ASP A 126 -13.84 -3.34 36.21
CA ASP A 126 -14.61 -3.97 37.29
C ASP A 126 -16.06 -3.45 37.38
N GLU A 127 -16.26 -2.14 37.21
CA GLU A 127 -17.60 -1.55 37.15
C GLU A 127 -18.50 -2.14 36.07
N ASN A 128 -17.92 -2.39 34.88
CA ASN A 128 -18.63 -2.98 33.74
C ASN A 128 -18.89 -4.48 33.98
N VAL A 129 -17.92 -5.19 34.55
CA VAL A 129 -18.08 -6.60 34.89
C VAL A 129 -19.20 -6.80 35.91
N GLU A 130 -19.21 -6.02 37.01
CA GLU A 130 -20.28 -6.04 38.04
C GLU A 130 -21.65 -5.72 37.45
N PHE A 131 -21.72 -4.73 36.56
CA PHE A 131 -22.96 -4.39 35.88
C PHE A 131 -23.44 -5.56 34.97
N LEU A 132 -22.55 -6.13 34.15
CA LEU A 132 -22.90 -7.23 33.23
C LEU A 132 -23.28 -8.53 33.98
N GLN A 133 -22.75 -8.76 35.17
CA GLN A 133 -23.19 -9.85 36.07
C GLN A 133 -24.65 -9.68 36.55
N SER A 134 -25.13 -8.43 36.59
CA SER A 134 -26.49 -8.11 37.08
C SER A 134 -27.59 -8.26 36.02
N ILE A 135 -27.24 -8.55 34.78
CA ILE A 135 -28.18 -8.68 33.64
C ILE A 135 -28.15 -10.07 33.04
N LYS A 136 -29.16 -10.41 32.24
CA LYS A 136 -29.16 -11.63 31.44
C LYS A 136 -28.38 -11.39 30.12
N VAL A 137 -27.22 -12.02 30.00
CA VAL A 137 -26.45 -12.04 28.74
C VAL A 137 -27.01 -13.15 27.86
N SER A 138 -27.40 -12.85 26.61
CA SER A 138 -27.91 -13.83 25.67
C SER A 138 -26.78 -14.64 25.03
N PHE A 139 -25.72 -13.98 24.59
CA PHE A 139 -24.48 -14.57 24.05
C PHE A 139 -23.38 -13.51 23.99
N TYR A 140 -22.14 -13.96 23.75
CA TYR A 140 -20.99 -13.10 23.45
C TYR A 140 -20.63 -13.25 21.99
N ALA A 141 -20.50 -12.14 21.27
CA ALA A 141 -19.97 -12.10 19.92
C ALA A 141 -18.56 -11.46 19.94
N VAL A 142 -17.55 -12.19 19.49
CA VAL A 142 -16.19 -11.67 19.38
C VAL A 142 -15.96 -11.35 17.90
N ASP A 143 -16.11 -10.08 17.56
CA ASP A 143 -15.87 -9.59 16.21
C ASP A 143 -14.38 -9.34 15.99
N GLU A 144 -13.92 -9.46 14.73
CA GLU A 144 -12.51 -9.42 14.34
C GLU A 144 -11.63 -10.32 15.25
N ALA A 145 -12.10 -11.55 15.48
CA ALA A 145 -11.48 -12.49 16.42
C ALA A 145 -10.01 -12.81 16.11
N HIS A 146 -9.52 -12.53 14.88
CA HIS A 146 -8.12 -12.66 14.51
C HIS A 146 -7.18 -11.76 15.34
N CYS A 147 -7.70 -10.68 15.94
CA CYS A 147 -6.95 -9.82 16.87
C CYS A 147 -6.45 -10.53 18.12
N ILE A 148 -6.97 -11.72 18.44
CA ILE A 148 -6.52 -12.55 19.56
C ILE A 148 -5.14 -13.15 19.32
N SER A 149 -4.78 -13.40 18.07
CA SER A 149 -3.61 -14.18 17.67
C SER A 149 -2.41 -13.31 17.38
N GLU A 150 -1.26 -13.63 17.96
CA GLU A 150 0.03 -13.02 17.65
C GLU A 150 0.48 -13.29 16.18
N TRP A 151 -0.07 -14.33 15.58
CA TRP A 151 0.13 -14.70 14.19
C TRP A 151 -0.84 -14.00 13.24
N GLY A 152 -1.80 -13.24 13.79
CA GLY A 152 -2.71 -12.40 13.03
C GLY A 152 -2.05 -11.08 12.63
N HIS A 153 -2.52 -10.49 11.55
CA HIS A 153 -1.97 -9.23 11.01
C HIS A 153 -2.29 -7.98 11.88
N ASP A 154 -3.25 -8.06 12.82
CA ASP A 154 -3.63 -6.98 13.77
C ASP A 154 -3.79 -7.54 15.18
N PHE A 155 -2.70 -8.04 15.74
CA PHE A 155 -2.69 -8.55 17.12
C PHE A 155 -2.97 -7.43 18.13
N ARG A 156 -3.89 -7.71 19.07
CA ARG A 156 -4.23 -6.80 20.18
C ARG A 156 -4.20 -7.55 21.50
N PRO A 157 -3.24 -7.22 22.40
CA PRO A 157 -3.09 -7.92 23.68
C PRO A 157 -4.36 -7.98 24.51
N GLU A 158 -5.21 -6.96 24.43
CA GLU A 158 -6.47 -6.84 25.17
C GLU A 158 -7.45 -7.98 24.84
N TYR A 159 -7.40 -8.50 23.60
CA TYR A 159 -8.23 -9.62 23.17
C TYR A 159 -7.91 -10.92 23.92
N ARG A 160 -6.70 -11.10 24.43
CA ARG A 160 -6.31 -12.26 25.26
C ARG A 160 -7.06 -12.28 26.59
N ASN A 161 -7.54 -11.12 27.07
CA ASN A 161 -8.28 -11.00 28.32
C ASN A 161 -9.78 -11.26 28.19
N ILE A 162 -10.31 -11.47 26.97
CA ILE A 162 -11.74 -11.68 26.72
C ILE A 162 -12.25 -12.92 27.47
N ARG A 163 -11.59 -14.07 27.34
CA ARG A 163 -12.05 -15.31 27.98
C ARG A 163 -12.05 -15.23 29.51
N PRO A 164 -10.98 -14.78 30.19
CA PRO A 164 -11.00 -14.55 31.64
C PRO A 164 -12.14 -13.62 32.06
N THR A 165 -12.40 -12.54 31.31
CA THR A 165 -13.48 -11.58 31.64
C THR A 165 -14.85 -12.18 31.45
N ILE A 166 -15.12 -12.89 30.37
CA ILE A 166 -16.41 -13.62 30.13
C ILE A 166 -16.67 -14.61 31.27
N SER A 167 -15.63 -15.34 31.72
CA SER A 167 -15.77 -16.29 32.83
C SER A 167 -16.15 -15.62 34.16
N ARG A 168 -15.75 -14.36 34.36
CA ARG A 168 -16.18 -13.55 35.51
C ARG A 168 -17.63 -13.06 35.40
N ILE A 169 -18.07 -12.64 34.19
CA ILE A 169 -19.42 -12.13 33.96
C ILE A 169 -20.46 -13.23 34.08
N GLY A 170 -20.28 -14.34 33.37
CA GLY A 170 -21.19 -15.48 33.40
C GLY A 170 -21.16 -16.29 32.11
N HIS A 171 -21.68 -17.51 32.19
CA HIS A 171 -21.71 -18.43 31.05
C HIS A 171 -22.84 -18.05 30.07
N ALA A 172 -22.47 -17.88 28.80
CA ALA A 172 -23.38 -17.77 27.66
C ALA A 172 -22.64 -18.28 26.41
N PRO A 173 -23.34 -18.65 25.33
CA PRO A 173 -22.72 -19.08 24.06
C PRO A 173 -21.79 -18.02 23.51
N VAL A 174 -20.71 -18.45 22.85
CA VAL A 174 -19.73 -17.57 22.18
C VAL A 174 -19.79 -17.77 20.68
N ILE A 175 -19.97 -16.68 19.93
CA ILE A 175 -19.75 -16.65 18.50
C ILE A 175 -18.50 -15.83 18.19
N ALA A 176 -17.46 -16.44 17.60
CA ALA A 176 -16.26 -15.78 17.15
C ALA A 176 -16.28 -15.60 15.63
N LEU A 177 -16.11 -14.36 15.16
CA LEU A 177 -16.22 -14.03 13.75
C LEU A 177 -14.94 -13.35 13.27
N THR A 178 -14.46 -13.72 12.09
CA THR A 178 -13.34 -13.04 11.42
C THR A 178 -13.46 -13.18 9.90
N ALA A 179 -12.84 -12.22 9.20
CA ALA A 179 -12.75 -12.26 7.73
C ALA A 179 -11.50 -13.02 7.26
N THR A 180 -10.46 -13.08 8.06
CA THR A 180 -9.14 -13.58 7.69
C THR A 180 -8.57 -14.42 8.84
N ALA A 181 -8.33 -15.68 8.59
CA ALA A 181 -7.63 -16.54 9.54
C ALA A 181 -7.03 -17.75 8.82
N THR A 182 -5.73 -17.90 8.89
CA THR A 182 -5.04 -19.15 8.53
C THR A 182 -5.37 -20.25 9.54
N ASP A 183 -5.05 -21.49 9.23
CA ASP A 183 -5.32 -22.63 10.14
C ASP A 183 -4.71 -22.44 11.54
N LYS A 184 -3.52 -21.84 11.58
CA LYS A 184 -2.83 -21.51 12.83
C LYS A 184 -3.58 -20.46 13.64
N VAL A 185 -4.00 -19.36 12.99
CA VAL A 185 -4.78 -18.28 13.61
C VAL A 185 -6.12 -18.82 14.13
N ARG A 186 -6.80 -19.68 13.35
CA ARG A 186 -8.06 -20.34 13.79
C ARG A 186 -7.87 -21.17 15.06
N SER A 187 -6.84 -22.00 15.07
CA SER A 187 -6.54 -22.82 16.25
C SER A 187 -6.24 -21.96 17.48
N ASP A 188 -5.49 -20.87 17.32
CA ASP A 188 -5.17 -19.96 18.42
C ASP A 188 -6.41 -19.22 18.94
N ILE A 189 -7.29 -18.73 18.06
CA ILE A 189 -8.56 -18.11 18.44
C ILE A 189 -9.41 -19.07 19.28
N LYS A 190 -9.62 -20.31 18.79
CA LYS A 190 -10.45 -21.29 19.47
C LYS A 190 -9.90 -21.66 20.85
N LYS A 191 -8.59 -21.86 20.96
CA LYS A 191 -7.91 -22.13 22.24
C LYS A 191 -8.03 -20.94 23.21
N SER A 192 -7.77 -19.73 22.74
CA SER A 192 -7.78 -18.53 23.58
C SER A 192 -9.16 -18.17 24.09
N LEU A 193 -10.20 -18.40 23.29
CA LEU A 193 -11.61 -18.20 23.70
C LEU A 193 -12.20 -19.41 24.44
N GLY A 194 -11.51 -20.54 24.51
CA GLY A 194 -11.99 -21.76 25.15
C GLY A 194 -13.20 -22.39 24.44
N ILE A 195 -13.26 -22.27 23.11
CA ILE A 195 -14.32 -22.79 22.23
C ILE A 195 -13.79 -23.86 21.27
N CYS A 196 -12.92 -24.76 21.76
CA CYS A 196 -12.27 -25.76 20.90
C CYS A 196 -13.26 -26.66 20.17
N ASP A 197 -14.41 -26.93 20.77
CA ASP A 197 -15.49 -27.79 20.22
C ASP A 197 -16.55 -27.00 19.44
N ALA A 198 -16.34 -25.67 19.25
CA ALA A 198 -17.28 -24.84 18.49
C ALA A 198 -17.48 -25.34 17.06
N LYS A 199 -18.70 -25.32 16.59
CA LYS A 199 -19.02 -25.65 15.20
C LYS A 199 -18.43 -24.57 14.28
N GLU A 200 -17.63 -25.02 13.32
CA GLU A 200 -17.00 -24.14 12.33
C GLU A 200 -17.86 -23.98 11.09
N PHE A 201 -17.99 -22.74 10.66
CA PHE A 201 -18.58 -22.36 9.38
C PHE A 201 -17.52 -21.59 8.59
N LYS A 202 -17.15 -22.11 7.43
CA LYS A 202 -16.12 -21.52 6.57
C LYS A 202 -16.72 -21.20 5.21
N SER A 203 -16.92 -19.94 4.94
CA SER A 203 -17.28 -19.46 3.60
C SER A 203 -16.03 -19.35 2.72
N SER A 204 -16.20 -19.48 1.41
CA SER A 204 -15.12 -19.27 0.45
C SER A 204 -14.57 -17.87 0.53
N PHE A 205 -13.25 -17.75 0.42
CA PHE A 205 -12.54 -16.47 0.27
C PHE A 205 -12.64 -15.90 -1.15
N ASN A 206 -13.21 -16.66 -2.09
CA ASN A 206 -13.33 -16.21 -3.46
C ASN A 206 -14.29 -15.02 -3.61
N ARG A 207 -13.79 -13.94 -4.19
CA ARG A 207 -14.54 -12.74 -4.57
C ARG A 207 -14.51 -12.60 -6.08
N PRO A 208 -15.39 -13.30 -6.83
CA PRO A 208 -15.35 -13.35 -8.29
C PRO A 208 -15.57 -11.97 -8.94
N ASN A 209 -16.22 -11.05 -8.25
CA ASN A 209 -16.49 -9.69 -8.71
C ASN A 209 -15.28 -8.74 -8.58
N LEU A 210 -14.16 -9.15 -7.97
CA LEU A 210 -12.98 -8.33 -7.83
C LEU A 210 -11.96 -8.65 -8.91
N TYR A 211 -11.51 -7.63 -9.62
CA TYR A 211 -10.36 -7.68 -10.51
C TYR A 211 -9.09 -7.37 -9.74
N TYR A 212 -8.03 -8.15 -9.95
CA TYR A 212 -6.73 -7.95 -9.29
C TYR A 212 -5.63 -7.66 -10.31
N GLU A 213 -4.86 -6.62 -10.05
CA GLU A 213 -3.75 -6.21 -10.92
C GLU A 213 -2.57 -5.69 -10.09
N VAL A 214 -1.35 -6.06 -10.49
CA VAL A 214 -0.11 -5.51 -9.94
C VAL A 214 0.65 -4.80 -11.06
N ARG A 215 0.95 -3.52 -10.85
CA ARG A 215 1.66 -2.63 -11.76
C ARG A 215 3.02 -2.24 -11.22
N PRO A 216 4.03 -2.02 -12.08
CA PRO A 216 5.30 -1.46 -11.63
C PRO A 216 5.11 -0.07 -11.04
N LYS A 217 5.86 0.23 -9.97
CA LYS A 217 5.86 1.52 -9.32
C LYS A 217 6.94 2.42 -9.93
N THR A 218 6.58 3.12 -10.98
CA THR A 218 7.45 4.07 -11.69
C THR A 218 7.38 5.48 -11.10
N GLN A 219 8.16 6.42 -11.63
CA GLN A 219 8.07 7.84 -11.25
C GLN A 219 6.73 8.48 -11.65
N GLU A 220 5.96 7.86 -12.53
CA GLU A 220 4.67 8.34 -13.03
C GLU A 220 3.44 7.78 -12.29
N VAL A 221 3.61 7.15 -11.12
CA VAL A 221 2.50 6.50 -10.38
C VAL A 221 1.35 7.47 -10.12
N GLU A 222 1.63 8.70 -9.70
CA GLU A 222 0.60 9.70 -9.45
C GLU A 222 -0.19 10.04 -10.71
N ARG A 223 0.50 10.17 -11.84
CA ARG A 223 -0.12 10.41 -13.16
C ARG A 223 -1.02 9.25 -13.57
N ASN A 224 -0.55 8.02 -13.38
CA ASN A 224 -1.31 6.81 -13.67
C ASN A 224 -2.56 6.71 -12.79
N ILE A 225 -2.47 7.07 -11.51
CA ILE A 225 -3.61 7.11 -10.59
C ILE A 225 -4.62 8.16 -11.05
N ILE A 226 -4.19 9.38 -11.40
CA ILE A 226 -5.07 10.45 -11.88
C ILE A 226 -5.78 10.01 -13.17
N LYS A 227 -5.05 9.46 -14.13
CA LYS A 227 -5.62 8.92 -15.38
C LYS A 227 -6.69 7.87 -15.09
N PHE A 228 -6.36 6.92 -14.21
CA PHE A 228 -7.28 5.86 -13.80
C PHE A 228 -8.56 6.43 -13.16
N ILE A 229 -8.46 7.36 -12.20
CA ILE A 229 -9.63 7.96 -11.54
C ILE A 229 -10.49 8.73 -12.54
N ARG A 230 -9.89 9.46 -13.49
CA ARG A 230 -10.64 10.18 -14.53
C ARG A 230 -11.42 9.25 -15.46
N GLN A 231 -10.84 8.07 -15.80
CA GLN A 231 -11.54 7.04 -16.55
C GLN A 231 -12.71 6.41 -15.77
N HIS A 232 -12.69 6.55 -14.42
CA HIS A 232 -13.71 6.05 -13.51
C HIS A 232 -14.43 7.20 -12.78
N ALA A 233 -14.60 8.36 -13.43
CA ALA A 233 -15.21 9.53 -12.83
C ALA A 233 -16.58 9.22 -12.21
N GLY A 234 -16.86 9.80 -11.04
CA GLY A 234 -18.09 9.56 -10.27
C GLY A 234 -18.15 8.20 -9.57
N LYS A 235 -17.07 7.43 -9.54
CA LYS A 235 -16.95 6.16 -8.81
C LYS A 235 -16.20 6.37 -7.51
N SER A 236 -16.72 5.78 -6.42
CA SER A 236 -16.07 5.84 -5.11
C SER A 236 -14.84 4.93 -5.05
N GLY A 237 -13.74 5.42 -4.49
CA GLY A 237 -12.50 4.67 -4.37
C GLY A 237 -11.68 4.97 -3.13
N ILE A 238 -10.77 4.05 -2.81
CA ILE A 238 -9.84 4.16 -1.68
C ILE A 238 -8.41 3.97 -2.21
N ILE A 239 -7.49 4.83 -1.77
CA ILE A 239 -6.07 4.72 -2.10
C ILE A 239 -5.28 4.54 -0.81
N TYR A 240 -4.58 3.43 -0.67
CA TYR A 240 -3.76 3.13 0.49
C TYR A 240 -2.31 3.54 0.27
N CYS A 241 -1.76 4.29 1.24
CA CYS A 241 -0.35 4.69 1.30
C CYS A 241 0.27 4.27 2.63
N LEU A 242 1.57 3.98 2.63
CA LEU A 242 2.29 3.55 3.83
C LEU A 242 2.47 4.67 4.86
N SER A 243 2.69 5.92 4.42
CA SER A 243 3.01 7.04 5.29
C SER A 243 1.94 8.15 5.30
N ARG A 244 1.76 8.80 6.47
CA ARG A 244 0.86 9.96 6.62
C ARG A 244 1.21 11.08 5.65
N LYS A 245 2.51 11.37 5.51
CA LYS A 245 3.02 12.40 4.59
C LYS A 245 2.59 12.12 3.16
N LYS A 246 2.71 10.86 2.69
CA LYS A 246 2.30 10.50 1.32
C LYS A 246 0.80 10.59 1.12
N VAL A 247 0.01 10.27 2.14
CA VAL A 247 -1.46 10.46 2.14
C VAL A 247 -1.83 11.92 1.90
N GLU A 248 -1.22 12.84 2.64
CA GLU A 248 -1.47 14.28 2.50
C GLU A 248 -1.00 14.81 1.13
N GLU A 249 0.21 14.43 0.69
CA GLU A 249 0.76 14.82 -0.60
C GLU A 249 -0.12 14.35 -1.77
N LEU A 250 -0.48 13.06 -1.79
CA LEU A 250 -1.29 12.50 -2.88
C LEU A 250 -2.71 13.09 -2.89
N SER A 251 -3.33 13.27 -1.72
CA SER A 251 -4.64 13.93 -1.62
C SER A 251 -4.60 15.35 -2.18
N ALA A 252 -3.54 16.12 -1.86
CA ALA A 252 -3.36 17.48 -2.39
C ALA A 252 -3.17 17.47 -3.92
N ILE A 253 -2.41 16.51 -4.46
CA ILE A 253 -2.24 16.33 -5.90
C ILE A 253 -3.58 16.02 -6.58
N LEU A 254 -4.37 15.11 -6.01
CA LEU A 254 -5.68 14.76 -6.56
C LEU A 254 -6.64 15.96 -6.57
N LYS A 255 -6.69 16.73 -5.47
CA LYS A 255 -7.49 17.97 -5.38
C LYS A 255 -7.07 19.01 -6.43
N ALA A 256 -5.75 19.20 -6.61
CA ALA A 256 -5.22 20.11 -7.62
C ALA A 256 -5.62 19.71 -9.05
N ASN A 257 -5.92 18.42 -9.27
CA ASN A 257 -6.41 17.86 -10.53
C ASN A 257 -7.94 17.74 -10.61
N ASN A 258 -8.67 18.48 -9.78
CA ASN A 258 -10.14 18.54 -9.72
C ASN A 258 -10.81 17.20 -9.35
N ILE A 259 -10.09 16.32 -8.60
CA ILE A 259 -10.65 15.10 -8.04
C ILE A 259 -11.08 15.40 -6.59
N LYS A 260 -12.30 15.06 -6.22
CA LYS A 260 -12.83 15.23 -4.85
C LYS A 260 -12.22 14.16 -3.95
N ALA A 261 -11.03 14.44 -3.41
CA ALA A 261 -10.27 13.52 -2.57
C ALA A 261 -9.95 14.13 -1.21
N GLU A 262 -10.04 13.34 -0.13
CA GLU A 262 -9.67 13.76 1.23
C GLU A 262 -8.65 12.79 1.85
N PRO A 263 -7.70 13.30 2.67
CA PRO A 263 -6.76 12.47 3.40
C PRO A 263 -7.42 11.84 4.63
N TYR A 264 -6.98 10.62 4.99
CA TYR A 264 -7.41 9.96 6.22
C TYR A 264 -6.26 9.17 6.87
N HIS A 265 -5.86 9.56 8.07
CA HIS A 265 -4.84 8.86 8.86
C HIS A 265 -4.97 9.17 10.36
N ALA A 266 -4.34 8.36 11.20
CA ALA A 266 -4.42 8.46 12.65
C ALA A 266 -3.86 9.79 13.25
N GLY A 267 -3.09 10.57 12.47
CA GLY A 267 -2.57 11.87 12.87
C GLY A 267 -3.57 13.03 12.78
N LEU A 268 -4.70 12.82 12.07
CA LEU A 268 -5.79 13.80 12.04
C LEU A 268 -6.58 13.77 13.34
N ASP A 269 -7.16 14.90 13.72
CA ASP A 269 -8.06 14.96 14.87
C ASP A 269 -9.34 14.14 14.63
N SER A 270 -10.03 13.81 15.72
CA SER A 270 -11.21 12.93 15.68
C SER A 270 -12.36 13.54 14.90
N ALA A 271 -12.55 14.86 14.96
CA ALA A 271 -13.64 15.54 14.27
C ALA A 271 -13.41 15.52 12.76
N THR A 272 -12.20 15.84 12.30
CA THR A 272 -11.81 15.78 10.88
C THR A 272 -11.97 14.35 10.32
N ARG A 273 -11.53 13.33 11.07
CA ARG A 273 -11.70 11.93 10.65
C ARG A 273 -13.16 11.53 10.50
N SER A 274 -14.00 11.92 11.46
CA SER A 274 -15.45 11.64 11.39
C SER A 274 -16.09 12.35 10.22
N GLN A 275 -15.76 13.64 10.01
CA GLN A 275 -16.29 14.41 8.88
C GLN A 275 -15.89 13.80 7.52
N THR A 276 -14.61 13.45 7.33
CA THR A 276 -14.14 12.82 6.10
C THR A 276 -14.84 11.49 5.83
N GLN A 277 -15.10 10.70 6.88
CA GLN A 277 -15.82 9.44 6.76
C GLN A 277 -17.29 9.69 6.37
N ASP A 278 -17.96 10.64 7.01
CA ASP A 278 -19.34 11.01 6.70
C ASP A 278 -19.46 11.57 5.27
N ASP A 279 -18.50 12.39 4.83
CA ASP A 279 -18.47 12.96 3.48
C ASP A 279 -18.27 11.87 2.41
N PHE A 280 -17.49 10.83 2.71
CA PHE A 280 -17.33 9.68 1.82
C PHE A 280 -18.60 8.82 1.74
N LEU A 281 -19.24 8.56 2.88
CA LEU A 281 -20.49 7.81 2.93
C LEU A 281 -21.63 8.56 2.22
N MET A 282 -21.67 9.88 2.35
CA MET A 282 -22.66 10.75 1.72
C MET A 282 -22.31 11.19 0.28
N GLU A 283 -21.27 10.59 -0.31
CA GLU A 283 -20.83 10.87 -1.70
C GLU A 283 -20.45 12.33 -1.98
N ARG A 284 -20.05 13.07 -0.93
CA ARG A 284 -19.54 14.45 -1.09
C ARG A 284 -18.11 14.44 -1.61
N ILE A 285 -17.38 13.37 -1.34
CA ILE A 285 -16.05 13.07 -1.87
C ILE A 285 -16.06 11.71 -2.57
N ASP A 286 -15.31 11.61 -3.65
CA ASP A 286 -15.26 10.41 -4.47
C ASP A 286 -14.12 9.46 -4.03
N VAL A 287 -13.02 10.03 -3.50
CA VAL A 287 -11.80 9.27 -3.19
C VAL A 287 -11.31 9.58 -1.78
N ILE A 288 -10.96 8.55 -1.04
CA ILE A 288 -10.18 8.68 0.19
C ILE A 288 -8.76 8.21 -0.05
N VAL A 289 -7.78 9.05 0.28
CA VAL A 289 -6.37 8.67 0.34
C VAL A 289 -6.02 8.39 1.81
N ALA A 290 -5.59 7.19 2.13
CA ALA A 290 -5.50 6.78 3.52
C ALA A 290 -4.26 5.94 3.86
N THR A 291 -3.91 5.91 5.15
CA THR A 291 -3.14 4.81 5.71
C THR A 291 -4.07 3.67 6.12
N ILE A 292 -3.51 2.55 6.62
CA ILE A 292 -4.28 1.43 7.20
C ILE A 292 -5.26 1.87 8.30
N ALA A 293 -5.15 3.11 8.83
CA ALA A 293 -6.10 3.66 9.78
C ALA A 293 -7.52 3.84 9.20
N PHE A 294 -7.64 4.00 7.88
CA PHE A 294 -8.92 3.91 7.16
C PHE A 294 -9.17 2.45 6.81
N GLY A 295 -9.42 1.69 7.84
CA GLY A 295 -9.46 0.25 7.72
C GLY A 295 -10.76 -0.33 8.27
N MET A 296 -10.65 -1.04 9.38
CA MET A 296 -11.78 -1.69 10.02
C MET A 296 -12.86 -0.65 10.36
N GLY A 297 -14.12 -0.93 10.03
CA GLY A 297 -15.25 -0.08 10.41
C GLY A 297 -15.91 0.76 9.32
N ILE A 298 -15.42 0.72 8.09
CA ILE A 298 -16.05 1.42 6.98
C ILE A 298 -16.90 0.44 6.19
N ASP A 299 -18.19 0.73 6.13
CA ASP A 299 -19.19 -0.10 5.46
C ASP A 299 -19.90 0.66 4.34
N LYS A 300 -19.11 1.18 3.37
CA LYS A 300 -19.63 1.69 2.10
C LYS A 300 -19.67 0.54 1.11
N PRO A 301 -20.88 0.13 0.65
CA PRO A 301 -21.03 -1.08 -0.17
C PRO A 301 -20.51 -0.91 -1.61
N ASP A 302 -20.56 0.28 -2.13
CA ASP A 302 -20.37 0.66 -3.54
C ASP A 302 -19.00 1.26 -3.86
N VAL A 303 -17.97 0.90 -3.10
CA VAL A 303 -16.58 1.22 -3.45
C VAL A 303 -16.21 0.45 -4.73
N ARG A 304 -15.80 1.16 -5.78
CA ARG A 304 -15.51 0.57 -7.10
C ARG A 304 -14.04 0.30 -7.36
N PHE A 305 -13.14 0.96 -6.65
CA PHE A 305 -11.74 0.66 -6.76
C PHE A 305 -11.00 0.82 -5.43
N VAL A 306 -10.00 -0.03 -5.25
CA VAL A 306 -9.01 0.06 -4.18
C VAL A 306 -7.62 0.05 -4.82
N ILE A 307 -6.87 1.10 -4.58
CA ILE A 307 -5.51 1.26 -5.10
C ILE A 307 -4.53 1.20 -3.93
N HIS A 308 -3.51 0.36 -4.04
CA HIS A 308 -2.36 0.37 -3.16
C HIS A 308 -1.23 1.12 -3.83
N TYR A 309 -0.96 2.34 -3.34
CA TYR A 309 0.20 3.13 -3.75
C TYR A 309 1.51 2.47 -3.29
N ASP A 310 1.49 1.90 -2.10
CA ASP A 310 2.55 1.09 -1.53
C ASP A 310 2.01 -0.32 -1.25
N ILE A 311 2.84 -1.35 -1.42
CA ILE A 311 2.47 -2.73 -1.12
C ILE A 311 2.11 -2.89 0.37
N PRO A 312 1.05 -3.62 0.74
CA PRO A 312 0.72 -3.87 2.14
C PRO A 312 1.73 -4.82 2.81
N LYS A 313 1.71 -4.83 4.15
CA LYS A 313 2.64 -5.63 4.96
C LYS A 313 2.38 -7.13 4.94
N SER A 314 1.17 -7.54 4.57
CA SER A 314 0.74 -8.93 4.54
C SER A 314 -0.39 -9.15 3.55
N LEU A 315 -0.57 -10.39 3.09
CA LEU A 315 -1.68 -10.77 2.21
C LEU A 315 -3.03 -10.75 2.93
N GLU A 316 -3.08 -10.94 4.25
CA GLU A 316 -4.30 -10.76 5.03
C GLU A 316 -4.76 -9.30 5.01
N GLY A 317 -3.82 -8.35 5.26
CA GLY A 317 -4.09 -6.93 5.14
C GLY A 317 -4.56 -6.56 3.75
N TYR A 318 -3.85 -7.03 2.74
CA TYR A 318 -4.22 -6.85 1.33
C TYR A 318 -5.64 -7.33 1.03
N TYR A 319 -5.98 -8.55 1.48
CA TYR A 319 -7.30 -9.12 1.28
C TYR A 319 -8.40 -8.34 2.00
N GLN A 320 -8.14 -7.87 3.22
CA GLN A 320 -9.09 -7.00 3.96
C GLN A 320 -9.30 -5.66 3.27
N GLU A 321 -8.23 -5.03 2.79
CA GLU A 321 -8.25 -3.72 2.15
C GLU A 321 -8.93 -3.80 0.78
N THR A 322 -8.55 -4.75 -0.06
CA THR A 322 -9.20 -5.01 -1.36
C THR A 322 -10.65 -5.48 -1.20
N GLY A 323 -10.94 -6.21 -0.13
CA GLY A 323 -12.29 -6.69 0.21
C GLY A 323 -13.32 -5.59 0.49
N ARG A 324 -12.88 -4.30 0.55
CA ARG A 324 -13.79 -3.14 0.64
C ARG A 324 -14.45 -2.83 -0.67
N ALA A 325 -13.82 -3.19 -1.80
CA ALA A 325 -14.43 -3.01 -3.11
C ALA A 325 -15.60 -3.98 -3.34
N GLY A 326 -16.64 -3.51 -4.00
CA GLY A 326 -17.74 -4.33 -4.48
C GLY A 326 -18.45 -5.16 -3.42
N ARG A 327 -18.73 -4.63 -2.22
CA ARG A 327 -19.46 -5.34 -1.16
C ARG A 327 -20.90 -5.61 -1.52
N ASP A 328 -21.47 -4.79 -2.37
CA ASP A 328 -22.81 -4.93 -2.95
C ASP A 328 -22.91 -6.04 -4.02
N GLY A 329 -21.79 -6.68 -4.36
CA GLY A 329 -21.68 -7.66 -5.44
C GLY A 329 -21.36 -7.06 -6.81
N GLY A 330 -21.31 -5.72 -6.92
CA GLY A 330 -20.85 -5.02 -8.10
C GLY A 330 -19.35 -5.21 -8.35
N GLU A 331 -18.90 -4.89 -9.54
CA GLU A 331 -17.49 -4.98 -9.93
C GLU A 331 -16.61 -4.07 -9.05
N GLY A 332 -15.43 -4.57 -8.69
CA GLY A 332 -14.41 -3.85 -7.94
C GLY A 332 -13.03 -4.05 -8.54
N LEU A 333 -12.29 -2.95 -8.70
CA LEU A 333 -10.93 -2.96 -9.27
C LEU A 333 -9.90 -2.81 -8.15
N CYS A 334 -9.00 -3.77 -8.04
CA CYS A 334 -7.94 -3.80 -7.02
C CYS A 334 -6.59 -3.68 -7.72
N ILE A 335 -5.96 -2.50 -7.64
CA ILE A 335 -4.69 -2.19 -8.30
C ILE A 335 -3.62 -1.98 -7.25
N THR A 336 -2.48 -2.63 -7.41
CA THR A 336 -1.34 -2.49 -6.51
C THR A 336 -0.11 -2.04 -7.29
N PHE A 337 0.51 -0.96 -6.85
CA PHE A 337 1.82 -0.55 -7.35
C PHE A 337 2.92 -1.21 -6.51
N TYR A 338 3.90 -1.80 -7.18
CA TYR A 338 4.97 -2.55 -6.55
C TYR A 338 6.36 -2.15 -7.05
N SER A 339 7.31 -2.07 -6.14
CA SER A 339 8.74 -1.98 -6.41
C SER A 339 9.53 -2.63 -5.27
N ASN A 340 10.72 -3.15 -5.57
CA ASN A 340 11.63 -3.72 -4.55
C ASN A 340 12.04 -2.69 -3.49
N LYS A 341 12.05 -1.40 -3.82
CA LYS A 341 12.30 -0.31 -2.86
C LYS A 341 11.24 -0.22 -1.75
N ASP A 342 10.02 -0.67 -2.02
CA ASP A 342 8.96 -0.69 -1.00
C ASP A 342 9.20 -1.78 0.04
N LEU A 343 9.77 -2.93 -0.35
CA LEU A 343 10.17 -3.99 0.59
C LEU A 343 11.23 -3.48 1.56
N GLN A 344 12.29 -2.82 1.05
CA GLN A 344 13.34 -2.26 1.88
C GLN A 344 12.83 -1.23 2.89
N LYS A 345 11.84 -0.40 2.49
CA LYS A 345 11.19 0.55 3.43
C LYS A 345 10.42 -0.18 4.52
N LEU A 346 9.66 -1.23 4.15
CA LEU A 346 8.87 -2.00 5.10
C LEU A 346 9.74 -2.80 6.06
N GLU A 347 10.86 -3.34 5.60
CA GLU A 347 11.86 -4.00 6.46
C GLU A 347 12.43 -3.04 7.50
N LYS A 348 12.83 -1.81 7.11
CA LYS A 348 13.29 -0.78 8.05
C LYS A 348 12.25 -0.43 9.12
N PHE A 349 10.96 -0.43 8.80
CA PHE A 349 9.91 -0.23 9.81
C PHE A 349 9.81 -1.38 10.81
N MET A 350 10.26 -2.58 10.46
CA MET A 350 10.23 -3.73 11.35
C MET A 350 11.45 -3.79 12.29
N GLU A 351 12.57 -3.17 11.94
CA GLU A 351 13.80 -3.15 12.76
C GLU A 351 13.59 -2.59 14.18
N SER A 352 12.59 -1.71 14.36
CA SER A 352 12.24 -1.15 15.67
C SER A 352 11.39 -2.05 16.56
N LYS A 353 10.94 -3.22 16.06
CA LYS A 353 10.08 -4.16 16.78
C LYS A 353 10.88 -5.24 17.53
N PRO A 354 10.27 -5.95 18.50
CA PRO A 354 10.87 -7.13 19.11
C PRO A 354 11.27 -8.18 18.07
N VAL A 355 12.37 -8.89 18.29
CA VAL A 355 12.94 -9.86 17.33
C VAL A 355 11.92 -10.92 16.87
N SER A 356 11.08 -11.42 17.77
CA SER A 356 10.02 -12.38 17.43
C SER A 356 8.99 -11.82 16.45
N GLU A 357 8.65 -10.53 16.56
CA GLU A 357 7.74 -9.85 15.63
C GLU A 357 8.41 -9.51 14.30
N GLN A 358 9.74 -9.26 14.32
CA GLN A 358 10.50 -9.02 13.09
C GLN A 358 10.49 -10.25 12.18
N ASP A 359 10.71 -11.45 12.75
CA ASP A 359 10.74 -12.69 11.97
C ASP A 359 9.40 -13.00 11.32
N ILE A 360 8.31 -12.85 12.07
CA ILE A 360 6.94 -13.02 11.55
C ILE A 360 6.66 -11.98 10.47
N GLY A 361 6.96 -10.71 10.75
CA GLY A 361 6.73 -9.61 9.81
C GLY A 361 7.50 -9.77 8.50
N ARG A 362 8.76 -10.20 8.56
CA ARG A 362 9.58 -10.49 7.37
C ARG A 362 8.97 -11.61 6.53
N GLN A 363 8.50 -12.69 7.17
CA GLN A 363 7.84 -13.79 6.45
C GLN A 363 6.59 -13.32 5.72
N LEU A 364 5.70 -12.56 6.39
CA LEU A 364 4.48 -12.02 5.78
C LEU A 364 4.80 -11.08 4.60
N LEU A 365 5.85 -10.29 4.74
CA LEU A 365 6.30 -9.39 3.68
C LEU A 365 6.84 -10.15 2.46
N LEU A 366 7.65 -11.20 2.67
CA LEU A 366 8.13 -12.06 1.59
C LEU A 366 6.98 -12.76 0.84
N GLU A 367 5.93 -13.16 1.52
CA GLU A 367 4.74 -13.75 0.89
C GLU A 367 3.98 -12.72 0.04
N THR A 368 3.92 -11.48 0.51
CA THR A 368 3.30 -10.38 -0.24
C THR A 368 4.12 -10.01 -1.48
N ALA A 369 5.45 -10.00 -1.36
CA ALA A 369 6.36 -9.81 -2.49
C ALA A 369 6.20 -10.94 -3.53
N ALA A 370 6.19 -12.19 -3.08
CA ALA A 370 5.97 -13.35 -3.94
C ALA A 370 4.63 -13.26 -4.71
N TYR A 371 3.58 -12.77 -4.06
CA TYR A 371 2.31 -12.50 -4.72
C TYR A 371 2.43 -11.40 -5.78
N ALA A 372 3.14 -10.31 -5.47
CA ALA A 372 3.29 -9.19 -6.40
C ALA A 372 4.10 -9.57 -7.64
N GLU A 373 5.21 -10.28 -7.48
CA GLU A 373 6.13 -10.69 -8.55
C GLU A 373 5.60 -11.82 -9.42
N SER A 374 4.79 -12.71 -8.85
CA SER A 374 4.31 -13.90 -9.54
C SER A 374 3.48 -13.60 -10.78
N SER A 375 3.68 -14.42 -11.79
CA SER A 375 2.86 -14.48 -13.01
C SER A 375 1.76 -15.55 -12.95
N VAL A 376 1.58 -16.22 -11.80
CA VAL A 376 0.46 -17.13 -11.56
C VAL A 376 -0.83 -16.34 -11.33
N CYS A 377 -1.99 -16.94 -11.60
CA CYS A 377 -3.29 -16.32 -11.34
C CYS A 377 -3.36 -15.72 -9.93
N ARG A 378 -3.61 -14.39 -9.83
CA ARG A 378 -3.69 -13.64 -8.57
C ARG A 378 -4.70 -14.26 -7.60
N ARG A 379 -5.85 -14.64 -8.11
CA ARG A 379 -6.92 -15.26 -7.33
C ARG A 379 -6.49 -16.61 -6.77
N LYS A 380 -5.86 -17.45 -7.59
CA LYS A 380 -5.35 -18.76 -7.17
C LYS A 380 -4.34 -18.64 -6.04
N MET A 381 -3.45 -17.67 -6.11
CA MET A 381 -2.47 -17.41 -5.05
C MET A 381 -3.13 -16.95 -3.75
N LEU A 382 -4.07 -16.00 -3.81
CA LEU A 382 -4.78 -15.52 -2.62
C LEU A 382 -5.58 -16.64 -1.95
N LEU A 383 -6.32 -17.44 -2.72
CA LEU A 383 -7.11 -18.55 -2.17
C LEU A 383 -6.21 -19.62 -1.56
N HIS A 384 -5.12 -19.97 -2.25
CA HIS A 384 -4.12 -20.92 -1.72
C HIS A 384 -3.50 -20.43 -0.39
N TYR A 385 -3.21 -19.12 -0.28
CA TYR A 385 -2.70 -18.53 0.96
C TYR A 385 -3.64 -18.75 2.15
N PHE A 386 -4.96 -18.67 1.93
CA PHE A 386 -5.98 -18.95 2.95
C PHE A 386 -6.36 -20.43 3.08
N GLY A 387 -5.60 -21.33 2.44
CA GLY A 387 -5.82 -22.78 2.50
C GLY A 387 -7.08 -23.22 1.73
N GLU A 388 -7.49 -22.47 0.70
CA GLU A 388 -8.57 -22.82 -0.21
C GLU A 388 -8.02 -23.27 -1.56
N GLU A 389 -8.47 -24.40 -2.05
CA GLU A 389 -8.08 -24.91 -3.37
C GLU A 389 -8.93 -24.24 -4.46
N TYR A 390 -8.25 -23.69 -5.47
CA TYR A 390 -8.89 -23.12 -6.65
C TYR A 390 -8.53 -23.95 -7.88
N THR A 391 -9.50 -24.66 -8.41
CA THR A 391 -9.31 -25.66 -9.47
C THR A 391 -9.22 -25.07 -10.88
N GLU A 392 -9.75 -23.85 -11.08
CA GLU A 392 -9.72 -23.19 -12.37
C GLU A 392 -8.30 -22.76 -12.75
N ASP A 393 -7.90 -22.99 -13.98
CA ASP A 393 -6.60 -22.57 -14.49
C ASP A 393 -6.55 -21.07 -14.81
N ASN A 394 -7.69 -20.49 -15.20
CA ASN A 394 -7.83 -19.08 -15.56
C ASN A 394 -9.07 -18.49 -14.86
N CYS A 395 -8.88 -17.46 -14.04
CA CYS A 395 -10.00 -16.80 -13.37
C CYS A 395 -10.71 -15.74 -14.22
N HIS A 396 -10.23 -15.45 -15.42
CA HIS A 396 -10.73 -14.43 -16.36
C HIS A 396 -10.91 -13.02 -15.76
N ASN A 397 -10.34 -12.78 -14.57
CA ASN A 397 -10.53 -11.53 -13.83
C ASN A 397 -9.29 -11.16 -12.98
N CYS A 398 -8.09 -11.25 -13.59
CA CYS A 398 -6.84 -10.70 -13.06
C CYS A 398 -5.84 -10.43 -14.20
N ASP A 399 -4.86 -9.56 -13.95
CA ASP A 399 -3.83 -9.17 -14.91
C ASP A 399 -3.11 -10.38 -15.53
N ASN A 400 -2.68 -11.34 -14.71
CA ASN A 400 -1.94 -12.52 -15.17
C ASN A 400 -2.77 -13.47 -16.04
N CYS A 401 -4.08 -13.53 -15.80
CA CYS A 401 -4.98 -14.38 -16.60
C CYS A 401 -5.42 -13.72 -17.90
N LEU A 402 -5.57 -12.39 -17.91
CA LEU A 402 -5.90 -11.64 -19.13
C LEU A 402 -4.70 -11.45 -20.06
N HIS A 403 -3.49 -11.39 -19.49
CA HIS A 403 -2.23 -11.27 -20.23
C HIS A 403 -1.28 -12.42 -19.84
N PRO A 404 -1.59 -13.67 -20.24
CA PRO A 404 -0.81 -14.84 -19.84
C PRO A 404 0.57 -14.81 -20.49
N LYS A 405 1.62 -15.00 -19.70
CA LYS A 405 2.97 -15.22 -20.18
C LYS A 405 3.16 -16.66 -20.70
N THR A 406 4.16 -16.84 -21.54
CA THR A 406 4.55 -18.17 -22.04
C THR A 406 4.98 -19.08 -20.88
N LYS A 407 4.55 -20.36 -20.96
CA LYS A 407 4.96 -21.37 -19.98
C LYS A 407 6.26 -22.02 -20.44
N ARG A 408 7.17 -22.26 -19.48
CA ARG A 408 8.44 -22.96 -19.67
C ARG A 408 8.41 -24.30 -18.94
N GLU A 409 9.01 -25.34 -19.53
CA GLU A 409 9.20 -26.62 -18.85
C GLU A 409 10.27 -26.48 -17.77
N ALA A 410 9.95 -26.89 -16.54
CA ALA A 410 10.82 -26.79 -15.38
C ALA A 410 10.86 -28.09 -14.54
N LYS A 411 10.63 -29.23 -15.18
CA LYS A 411 10.65 -30.56 -14.55
C LYS A 411 11.95 -30.82 -13.81
N GLU A 412 13.09 -30.53 -14.44
CA GLU A 412 14.42 -30.77 -13.84
C GLU A 412 14.67 -29.80 -12.68
N ALA A 413 14.29 -28.53 -12.82
CA ALA A 413 14.43 -27.55 -11.75
C ALA A 413 13.57 -27.92 -10.52
N LEU A 414 12.34 -28.40 -10.72
CA LEU A 414 11.53 -28.90 -9.61
C LEU A 414 12.16 -30.13 -8.95
N LEU A 415 12.74 -31.04 -9.72
CA LEU A 415 13.42 -32.21 -9.17
C LEU A 415 14.60 -31.79 -8.29
N ILE A 416 15.41 -30.83 -8.73
CA ILE A 416 16.53 -30.26 -7.98
C ILE A 416 16.02 -29.64 -6.66
N VAL A 417 15.01 -28.79 -6.70
CA VAL A 417 14.43 -28.16 -5.50
C VAL A 417 13.91 -29.19 -4.51
N LEU A 418 13.15 -30.19 -4.97
CA LEU A 418 12.61 -31.24 -4.09
C LEU A 418 13.71 -32.07 -3.41
N LYS A 419 14.78 -32.40 -4.15
CA LYS A 419 15.95 -33.09 -3.58
C LYS A 419 16.70 -32.22 -2.59
N ALA A 420 16.93 -30.95 -2.93
CA ALA A 420 17.58 -29.98 -2.06
C ALA A 420 16.85 -29.87 -0.69
N VAL A 421 15.52 -29.70 -0.71
CA VAL A 421 14.71 -29.63 0.52
C VAL A 421 14.86 -30.91 1.37
N LEU A 422 14.93 -32.08 0.76
CA LEU A 422 15.15 -33.34 1.48
C LEU A 422 16.59 -33.45 2.02
N ALA A 423 17.59 -33.03 1.24
CA ALA A 423 19.01 -33.08 1.63
C ALA A 423 19.29 -32.23 2.89
N ILE A 424 18.64 -31.06 3.00
CA ILE A 424 18.73 -30.16 4.16
C ILE A 424 17.67 -30.49 5.24
N LYS A 425 17.11 -31.72 5.22
CA LYS A 425 16.19 -32.28 6.21
C LYS A 425 14.90 -31.52 6.45
N GLU A 426 14.41 -30.80 5.43
CA GLU A 426 13.13 -30.08 5.48
C GLU A 426 13.05 -29.01 6.60
N ASN A 427 14.19 -28.39 6.97
CA ASN A 427 14.30 -27.48 8.13
C ASN A 427 14.67 -26.05 7.75
N PHE A 428 14.53 -25.66 6.49
CA PHE A 428 14.94 -24.34 6.01
C PHE A 428 13.86 -23.69 5.13
N ARG A 429 13.96 -22.38 4.97
CA ARG A 429 13.05 -21.54 4.16
C ARG A 429 13.45 -21.54 2.69
N SER A 430 12.63 -20.88 1.85
CA SER A 430 12.83 -20.81 0.41
C SER A 430 14.13 -20.13 0.00
N ASP A 431 14.52 -19.04 0.65
CA ASP A 431 15.75 -18.31 0.42
C ASP A 431 16.99 -19.20 0.61
N TYR A 432 17.05 -19.91 1.73
CA TYR A 432 18.10 -20.86 2.01
C TYR A 432 18.17 -22.00 0.98
N VAL A 433 17.01 -22.50 0.54
CA VAL A 433 16.95 -23.54 -0.49
C VAL A 433 17.49 -23.00 -1.84
N VAL A 434 17.17 -21.76 -2.19
CA VAL A 434 17.71 -21.12 -3.40
C VAL A 434 19.22 -20.98 -3.31
N ASP A 435 19.77 -20.48 -2.19
CA ASP A 435 21.21 -20.35 -1.99
C ASP A 435 21.92 -21.71 -2.04
N PHE A 436 21.32 -22.75 -1.45
CA PHE A 436 21.83 -24.13 -1.51
C PHE A 436 21.89 -24.65 -2.95
N VAL A 437 20.80 -24.49 -3.71
CA VAL A 437 20.71 -24.96 -5.11
C VAL A 437 21.69 -24.22 -6.01
N LYS A 438 21.89 -22.91 -5.77
CA LYS A 438 22.83 -22.07 -6.51
C LYS A 438 24.28 -22.20 -6.09
N GLY A 439 24.60 -23.01 -5.08
CA GLY A 439 25.97 -23.16 -4.59
C GLY A 439 26.54 -21.93 -3.90
N ARG A 440 25.68 -21.04 -3.38
CA ARG A 440 26.11 -19.85 -2.64
C ARG A 440 26.42 -20.22 -1.19
N ALA A 441 27.69 -20.24 -0.84
CA ALA A 441 28.17 -20.57 0.50
C ALA A 441 27.95 -19.41 1.48
N THR A 442 26.71 -19.21 1.94
CA THR A 442 26.38 -18.26 3.01
C THR A 442 26.89 -18.76 4.36
N ASP A 443 27.08 -17.84 5.32
CA ASP A 443 27.55 -18.19 6.67
C ASP A 443 26.66 -19.25 7.34
N ASP A 444 25.35 -19.18 7.13
CA ASP A 444 24.37 -20.17 7.61
C ASP A 444 24.58 -21.54 6.97
N LEU A 445 24.77 -21.61 5.65
CA LEU A 445 25.04 -22.86 4.92
C LEU A 445 26.34 -23.54 5.39
N VAL A 446 27.38 -22.73 5.59
CA VAL A 446 28.69 -23.20 6.08
C VAL A 446 28.58 -23.69 7.51
N SER A 447 27.87 -22.97 8.39
CA SER A 447 27.70 -23.35 9.81
C SER A 447 26.99 -24.70 9.97
N HIS A 448 26.06 -25.03 9.08
CA HIS A 448 25.33 -26.29 9.04
C HIS A 448 26.07 -27.36 8.22
N LYS A 449 27.21 -27.06 7.60
CA LYS A 449 27.98 -27.93 6.68
C LYS A 449 27.15 -28.42 5.49
N HIS A 450 26.15 -27.67 5.06
CA HIS A 450 25.34 -28.05 3.93
C HIS A 450 26.04 -27.76 2.59
N ASN A 451 27.07 -26.91 2.60
CA ASN A 451 27.97 -26.71 1.46
C ASN A 451 28.83 -27.95 1.13
N GLU A 452 28.87 -28.96 2.00
CA GLU A 452 29.59 -30.24 1.78
C GLU A 452 28.67 -31.34 1.21
N LEU A 453 27.37 -31.10 1.05
CA LEU A 453 26.41 -32.08 0.55
C LEU A 453 26.50 -32.23 -0.97
N GLU A 454 26.22 -33.44 -1.49
CA GLU A 454 26.32 -33.79 -2.92
C GLU A 454 25.39 -32.94 -3.80
N ASP A 455 24.21 -32.57 -3.29
CA ASP A 455 23.21 -31.76 -4.01
C ASP A 455 23.48 -30.22 -3.93
N PHE A 456 24.55 -29.78 -3.23
CA PHE A 456 24.91 -28.36 -3.15
C PHE A 456 25.39 -27.85 -4.50
N GLY A 457 24.81 -26.75 -4.99
CA GLY A 457 25.11 -26.19 -6.29
C GLY A 457 24.52 -26.96 -7.48
N ALA A 458 23.62 -27.91 -7.26
CA ALA A 458 23.02 -28.72 -8.33
C ALA A 458 22.29 -27.90 -9.42
N GLY A 459 22.00 -26.64 -9.18
CA GLY A 459 21.38 -25.70 -10.09
C GLY A 459 22.24 -24.49 -10.44
N GLU A 460 23.56 -24.57 -10.25
CA GLU A 460 24.48 -23.44 -10.48
C GLU A 460 24.43 -22.92 -11.91
N ASP A 461 24.26 -23.83 -12.90
CA ASP A 461 24.22 -23.49 -14.34
C ASP A 461 22.91 -22.86 -14.80
N GLU A 462 21.82 -22.94 -14.02
CA GLU A 462 20.52 -22.37 -14.38
C GLU A 462 20.42 -20.89 -14.00
N ASP A 463 19.52 -20.14 -14.65
CA ASP A 463 19.26 -18.73 -14.32
C ASP A 463 18.73 -18.59 -12.88
N ASP A 464 19.21 -17.59 -12.18
CA ASP A 464 18.75 -17.25 -10.81
C ASP A 464 17.23 -17.01 -10.75
N LYS A 465 16.67 -16.43 -11.79
CA LYS A 465 15.26 -16.05 -11.91
C LYS A 465 14.29 -17.23 -11.96
N ILE A 466 14.76 -18.48 -12.15
CA ILE A 466 13.88 -19.65 -12.24
C ILE A 466 13.46 -20.22 -10.88
N TRP A 467 14.30 -20.09 -9.83
CA TRP A 467 14.13 -20.85 -8.61
C TRP A 467 12.93 -20.43 -7.77
N ASN A 468 12.68 -19.12 -7.62
CA ASN A 468 11.49 -18.62 -6.93
C ASN A 468 10.20 -19.03 -7.64
N PRO A 469 10.02 -18.84 -8.95
CA PRO A 469 8.88 -19.37 -9.70
C PRO A 469 8.66 -20.87 -9.51
N VAL A 470 9.71 -21.69 -9.54
CA VAL A 470 9.62 -23.15 -9.32
C VAL A 470 9.09 -23.46 -7.92
N ILE A 471 9.65 -22.83 -6.88
CA ILE A 471 9.21 -23.04 -5.49
C ILE A 471 7.77 -22.59 -5.31
N HIS A 472 7.40 -21.40 -5.79
CA HIS A 472 6.04 -20.85 -5.64
C HIS A 472 5.00 -21.74 -6.33
N GLN A 473 5.28 -22.16 -7.57
CA GLN A 473 4.35 -23.00 -8.31
C GLN A 473 4.32 -24.44 -7.79
N ALA A 474 5.43 -24.94 -7.22
CA ALA A 474 5.46 -26.23 -6.52
C ALA A 474 4.62 -26.24 -5.24
N LEU A 475 4.57 -25.12 -4.51
CA LEU A 475 3.69 -24.93 -3.37
C LEU A 475 2.21 -24.96 -3.79
N ILE A 476 1.86 -24.20 -4.85
CA ILE A 476 0.50 -24.17 -5.40
C ILE A 476 0.06 -25.51 -5.96
N ALA A 477 0.98 -26.24 -6.63
CA ALA A 477 0.71 -27.57 -7.19
C ALA A 477 0.73 -28.69 -6.12
N GLY A 478 1.02 -28.35 -4.85
CA GLY A 478 1.02 -29.28 -3.73
C GLY A 478 2.19 -30.26 -3.71
N TYR A 479 3.29 -30.00 -4.43
CA TYR A 479 4.54 -30.78 -4.32
C TYR A 479 5.36 -30.41 -3.10
N LEU A 480 5.31 -29.14 -2.72
CA LEU A 480 5.84 -28.58 -1.48
C LEU A 480 4.70 -28.10 -0.58
N LYS A 481 4.98 -27.95 0.69
CA LYS A 481 4.14 -27.23 1.65
C LYS A 481 5.02 -26.38 2.56
N LYS A 482 4.50 -25.23 3.00
CA LYS A 482 5.11 -24.43 4.07
C LYS A 482 4.65 -24.92 5.42
N ASP A 483 5.58 -25.18 6.32
CA ASP A 483 5.30 -25.42 7.73
C ASP A 483 5.20 -24.07 8.45
N VAL A 484 3.97 -23.54 8.51
CA VAL A 484 3.70 -22.22 9.10
C VAL A 484 3.97 -22.23 10.62
N GLU A 485 3.81 -23.38 11.29
CA GLU A 485 4.08 -23.50 12.72
C GLU A 485 5.57 -23.33 13.04
N ASN A 486 6.44 -23.65 12.10
CA ASN A 486 7.89 -23.54 12.22
C ASN A 486 8.44 -22.47 11.24
N TYR A 487 7.88 -21.26 11.27
CA TYR A 487 8.38 -20.08 10.54
C TYR A 487 8.51 -20.26 9.02
N GLY A 488 7.64 -21.05 8.39
CA GLY A 488 7.59 -21.19 6.94
C GLY A 488 8.64 -22.10 6.32
N LEU A 489 9.10 -23.10 7.07
CA LEU A 489 10.02 -24.11 6.56
C LEU A 489 9.38 -24.89 5.40
N LEU A 490 10.17 -25.21 4.38
CA LEU A 490 9.71 -25.99 3.25
C LEU A 490 9.73 -27.49 3.56
N LYS A 491 8.64 -28.16 3.24
CA LYS A 491 8.49 -29.63 3.40
C LYS A 491 8.00 -30.25 2.11
N VAL A 492 8.55 -31.42 1.77
CA VAL A 492 8.14 -32.19 0.59
C VAL A 492 6.90 -33.01 0.91
N THR A 493 5.83 -32.84 0.16
CA THR A 493 4.57 -33.58 0.32
C THR A 493 4.68 -35.03 -0.19
N ALA A 494 3.64 -35.84 0.05
CA ALA A 494 3.54 -37.16 -0.57
C ALA A 494 3.53 -37.09 -2.11
N ALA A 495 2.94 -36.04 -2.69
CA ALA A 495 2.96 -35.79 -4.13
C ALA A 495 4.38 -35.45 -4.60
N GLY A 496 5.11 -34.58 -3.88
CA GLY A 496 6.51 -34.25 -4.19
C GLY A 496 7.42 -35.48 -4.12
N ARG A 497 7.27 -36.33 -3.13
CA ARG A 497 8.03 -37.60 -3.02
C ARG A 497 7.71 -38.57 -4.15
N ARG A 498 6.48 -38.59 -4.68
CA ARG A 498 6.12 -39.36 -5.88
C ARG A 498 6.75 -38.76 -7.13
N PHE A 499 6.75 -37.43 -7.25
CA PHE A 499 7.39 -36.72 -8.36
C PHE A 499 8.89 -37.04 -8.46
N ILE A 500 9.61 -37.09 -7.35
CA ILE A 500 11.04 -37.47 -7.33
C ILE A 500 11.25 -38.86 -7.91
N LYS A 501 10.33 -39.82 -7.66
CA LYS A 501 10.44 -41.21 -8.17
C LYS A 501 10.03 -41.33 -9.63
N GLN A 502 9.06 -40.54 -10.05
CA GLN A 502 8.49 -40.52 -11.40
C GLN A 502 8.25 -39.07 -11.84
N PRO A 503 9.30 -38.36 -12.28
CA PRO A 503 9.17 -36.98 -12.74
C PRO A 503 8.23 -36.87 -13.96
N GLN A 504 7.29 -35.96 -13.89
CA GLN A 504 6.33 -35.62 -14.95
C GLN A 504 6.63 -34.22 -15.46
N SER A 505 6.03 -33.84 -16.60
CA SER A 505 6.10 -32.45 -17.08
C SER A 505 5.58 -31.49 -16.01
N PHE A 506 6.35 -30.45 -15.72
CA PHE A 506 6.01 -29.38 -14.79
C PHE A 506 6.29 -28.03 -15.46
N MET A 507 5.21 -27.41 -15.91
CA MET A 507 5.27 -26.12 -16.61
C MET A 507 5.17 -24.99 -15.60
N ILE A 508 6.11 -24.04 -15.68
CA ILE A 508 6.07 -22.81 -14.88
C ILE A 508 5.89 -21.59 -15.79
N VAL A 509 5.44 -20.50 -15.17
CA VAL A 509 5.45 -19.17 -15.76
C VAL A 509 6.53 -18.37 -15.04
N GLU A 510 7.38 -17.68 -15.78
CA GLU A 510 8.41 -16.81 -15.20
C GLU A 510 7.77 -15.65 -14.45
N ASP A 511 8.35 -15.31 -13.30
CA ASP A 511 7.89 -14.18 -12.50
C ASP A 511 8.15 -12.84 -13.21
N LYS A 512 7.45 -11.78 -12.79
CA LYS A 512 7.65 -10.44 -13.33
C LYS A 512 8.93 -9.84 -12.75
N ASP A 513 9.76 -9.30 -13.61
CA ASP A 513 10.92 -8.51 -13.20
C ASP A 513 10.52 -7.03 -13.15
N PHE A 514 10.34 -6.51 -11.97
CA PHE A 514 9.99 -5.10 -11.76
C PHE A 514 11.20 -4.17 -11.76
N ASP A 515 12.42 -4.69 -11.81
CA ASP A 515 13.64 -3.89 -11.92
C ASP A 515 13.99 -3.61 -13.38
N ASP A 516 13.77 -4.58 -14.29
CA ASP A 516 14.00 -4.41 -15.74
C ASP A 516 12.90 -3.54 -16.39
N ASP A 517 11.63 -3.65 -15.95
CA ASP A 517 10.52 -2.80 -16.43
C ASP A 517 10.74 -1.29 -16.12
N PHE A 518 11.64 -0.97 -15.19
CA PHE A 518 12.01 0.42 -14.88
C PHE A 518 12.80 1.09 -16.02
N VAL A 519 13.46 0.31 -16.87
CA VAL A 519 14.26 0.81 -18.00
C VAL A 519 13.46 0.79 -19.31
N GLU A 520 12.56 -0.18 -19.51
CA GLU A 520 11.80 -0.32 -20.77
C GLU A 520 10.50 0.49 -20.79
N GLU A 521 9.73 0.60 -19.69
CA GLU A 521 8.51 1.42 -19.66
C GLU A 521 8.79 2.93 -19.65
N SER A 522 10.00 3.37 -19.28
CA SER A 522 10.41 4.76 -19.52
C SER A 522 10.59 5.06 -21.02
N ARG A 523 10.57 4.04 -21.89
CA ARG A 523 10.63 4.19 -23.35
C ARG A 523 9.31 3.89 -24.07
N ASP A 524 8.40 3.06 -23.50
CA ASP A 524 7.22 2.58 -24.24
C ASP A 524 5.85 3.06 -23.70
N SER A 525 5.75 3.70 -22.53
CA SER A 525 4.45 4.16 -21.99
C SER A 525 4.10 5.62 -22.30
N CYS A 526 4.95 6.35 -22.99
CA CYS A 526 4.57 7.56 -23.72
C CYS A 526 4.69 7.27 -25.21
N GLY A 527 3.58 7.04 -25.86
CA GLY A 527 3.46 7.11 -27.30
C GLY A 527 3.61 8.56 -27.79
N SER A 528 4.69 9.27 -27.40
CA SER A 528 5.20 10.42 -28.08
C SER A 528 6.71 10.25 -28.19
N THR A 529 7.13 9.70 -29.30
CA THR A 529 8.47 9.86 -29.83
C THR A 529 8.82 11.35 -29.80
N LEU A 530 10.02 11.67 -29.31
CA LEU A 530 10.61 13.00 -29.46
C LEU A 530 10.34 13.50 -30.86
N ASP A 531 9.67 14.65 -31.01
CA ASP A 531 9.47 15.28 -32.29
C ASP A 531 10.82 15.88 -32.75
N PRO A 532 11.54 15.25 -33.70
CA PRO A 532 12.88 15.68 -34.06
C PRO A 532 12.89 17.05 -34.72
N ASP A 533 11.83 17.39 -35.47
CA ASP A 533 11.73 18.67 -36.16
C ASP A 533 11.48 19.79 -35.16
N LEU A 534 10.56 19.58 -34.23
CA LEU A 534 10.31 20.55 -33.15
C LEU A 534 11.53 20.72 -32.26
N TYR A 535 12.22 19.65 -31.91
CA TYR A 535 13.42 19.70 -31.10
C TYR A 535 14.53 20.57 -31.73
N ILE A 536 14.78 20.38 -33.02
CA ILE A 536 15.75 21.21 -33.78
C ILE A 536 15.32 22.69 -33.77
N MET A 537 14.02 22.96 -33.99
CA MET A 537 13.49 24.33 -33.98
C MET A 537 13.63 24.99 -32.61
N LEU A 538 13.36 24.27 -31.54
CA LEU A 538 13.51 24.75 -30.15
C LEU A 538 14.98 25.02 -29.80
N LYS A 539 15.90 24.15 -30.20
CA LYS A 539 17.34 24.39 -30.04
C LYS A 539 17.81 25.62 -30.79
N GLN A 540 17.34 25.83 -32.02
CA GLN A 540 17.69 27.02 -32.80
C GLN A 540 17.13 28.29 -32.12
N LEU A 541 15.89 28.29 -31.67
CA LEU A 541 15.27 29.43 -30.97
C LEU A 541 16.05 29.75 -29.67
N ARG A 542 16.47 28.70 -28.93
CA ARG A 542 17.28 28.84 -27.72
C ARG A 542 18.61 29.50 -28.03
N LYS A 543 19.29 29.04 -29.10
CA LYS A 543 20.59 29.62 -29.55
C LYS A 543 20.45 31.09 -29.97
N ASP A 544 19.45 31.43 -30.79
CA ASP A 544 19.17 32.79 -31.23
C ASP A 544 18.90 33.72 -30.05
N MET A 545 18.18 33.21 -29.03
CA MET A 545 17.88 33.98 -27.81
C MET A 545 19.11 34.14 -26.94
N ALA A 546 19.93 33.11 -26.83
CA ALA A 546 21.20 33.14 -26.08
C ALA A 546 22.16 34.15 -26.67
N GLU A 547 22.32 34.20 -28.00
CA GLU A 547 23.15 35.20 -28.70
C GLU A 547 22.66 36.64 -28.45
N ARG A 548 21.33 36.86 -28.46
CA ARG A 548 20.75 38.20 -28.18
C ARG A 548 21.00 38.67 -26.75
N LEU A 549 20.97 37.75 -25.80
CA LEU A 549 21.13 38.03 -24.37
C LEU A 549 22.57 37.94 -23.92
N ASN A 550 23.49 37.53 -24.82
CA ASN A 550 24.88 37.29 -24.55
C ASN A 550 25.11 36.33 -23.34
N VAL A 551 24.36 35.23 -23.32
CA VAL A 551 24.45 34.16 -22.32
C VAL A 551 24.60 32.82 -23.01
N PRO A 552 25.20 31.81 -22.38
CA PRO A 552 25.20 30.45 -22.90
C PRO A 552 23.79 29.88 -23.06
N PRO A 553 23.53 29.03 -24.09
CA PRO A 553 22.19 28.51 -24.37
C PRO A 553 21.56 27.74 -23.21
N TYR A 554 22.34 27.00 -22.43
CA TYR A 554 21.82 26.21 -21.28
C TYR A 554 21.28 27.09 -20.14
N VAL A 555 21.69 28.36 -20.05
CA VAL A 555 21.20 29.33 -19.07
C VAL A 555 19.72 29.60 -19.31
N ILE A 556 19.25 29.61 -20.56
CA ILE A 556 17.86 29.80 -20.93
C ILE A 556 17.07 28.54 -20.53
N PHE A 557 17.36 27.40 -21.16
CA PHE A 557 16.80 26.09 -20.83
C PHE A 557 17.83 25.01 -21.09
N GLN A 558 17.97 24.08 -20.17
CA GLN A 558 18.84 22.90 -20.31
C GLN A 558 18.35 21.98 -21.45
N ASP A 559 19.21 21.14 -22.01
CA ASP A 559 18.86 20.25 -23.12
C ASP A 559 17.72 19.30 -22.75
N VAL A 560 17.72 18.74 -21.52
CA VAL A 560 16.66 17.89 -20.98
C VAL A 560 15.30 18.62 -20.98
N SER A 561 15.27 19.91 -20.66
CA SER A 561 14.03 20.70 -20.68
C SER A 561 13.53 20.91 -22.12
N VAL A 562 14.43 21.15 -23.08
CA VAL A 562 14.09 21.31 -24.50
C VAL A 562 13.58 20.00 -25.10
N GLU A 563 14.18 18.88 -24.74
CA GLU A 563 13.69 17.54 -25.12
C GLU A 563 12.27 17.29 -24.62
N GLN A 564 12.03 17.58 -23.35
CA GLN A 564 10.71 17.43 -22.75
C GLN A 564 9.66 18.39 -23.36
N MET A 565 10.05 19.58 -23.81
CA MET A 565 9.16 20.47 -24.58
C MET A 565 8.77 19.86 -25.91
N ALA A 566 9.70 19.20 -26.62
CA ALA A 566 9.43 18.53 -27.89
C ALA A 566 8.57 17.26 -27.75
N VAL A 567 8.46 16.73 -26.54
CA VAL A 567 7.61 15.57 -26.21
C VAL A 567 6.22 16.02 -25.72
N ALA A 568 6.16 17.05 -24.86
CA ALA A 568 4.95 17.45 -24.15
C ALA A 568 4.12 18.54 -24.87
N TYR A 569 4.71 19.23 -25.85
CA TYR A 569 4.10 20.32 -26.60
C TYR A 569 3.45 21.42 -25.74
N PRO A 570 4.14 22.05 -24.76
CA PRO A 570 3.55 23.09 -23.94
C PRO A 570 3.30 24.36 -24.77
N ILE A 571 2.04 24.83 -24.82
CA ILE A 571 1.65 26.03 -25.57
C ILE A 571 1.27 27.23 -24.69
N THR A 572 1.25 27.03 -23.38
CA THR A 572 1.02 28.07 -22.38
C THR A 572 2.17 28.13 -21.38
N LEU A 573 2.37 29.30 -20.76
CA LEU A 573 3.41 29.45 -19.71
C LEU A 573 3.17 28.54 -18.51
N GLU A 574 1.91 28.22 -18.22
CA GLU A 574 1.54 27.29 -17.14
C GLU A 574 1.93 25.86 -17.49
N GLU A 575 1.75 25.46 -18.76
CA GLU A 575 2.16 24.14 -19.23
C GLU A 575 3.69 24.04 -19.26
N LEU A 576 4.37 25.09 -19.67
CA LEU A 576 5.83 25.16 -19.73
C LEU A 576 6.46 25.03 -18.34
N GLN A 577 5.85 25.57 -17.29
CA GLN A 577 6.32 25.43 -15.91
C GLN A 577 6.26 23.99 -15.37
N ASN A 578 5.54 23.09 -16.04
CA ASN A 578 5.48 21.68 -15.68
C ASN A 578 6.65 20.87 -16.29
N ILE A 579 7.44 21.48 -17.15
CA ILE A 579 8.63 20.86 -17.75
C ILE A 579 9.76 20.82 -16.69
N PRO A 580 10.41 19.70 -16.46
CA PRO A 580 11.57 19.61 -15.57
C PRO A 580 12.63 20.64 -15.92
N GLY A 581 13.15 21.36 -14.92
CA GLY A 581 14.15 22.41 -15.11
C GLY A 581 13.60 23.77 -15.56
N VAL A 582 12.28 23.92 -15.72
CA VAL A 582 11.63 25.18 -16.05
C VAL A 582 10.89 25.75 -14.85
N GLY A 583 11.54 26.63 -14.10
CA GLY A 583 10.91 27.36 -13.00
C GLY A 583 10.04 28.53 -13.46
N VAL A 584 9.21 29.05 -12.54
CA VAL A 584 8.29 30.19 -12.80
C VAL A 584 9.04 31.41 -13.35
N GLY A 585 10.27 31.69 -12.87
CA GLY A 585 11.11 32.80 -13.31
C GLY A 585 11.53 32.64 -14.78
N LYS A 586 12.08 31.46 -15.13
CA LYS A 586 12.53 31.16 -16.51
C LYS A 586 11.34 31.10 -17.48
N ALA A 587 10.22 30.53 -17.09
CA ALA A 587 9.01 30.49 -17.91
C ALA A 587 8.50 31.89 -18.23
N LYS A 588 8.46 32.80 -17.25
CA LYS A 588 8.05 34.19 -17.46
C LYS A 588 9.03 34.98 -18.32
N ARG A 589 10.34 34.75 -18.15
CA ARG A 589 11.39 35.53 -18.84
C ARG A 589 11.61 35.07 -20.27
N TYR A 590 11.57 33.78 -20.54
CA TYR A 590 11.96 33.19 -21.83
C TYR A 590 10.83 32.41 -22.51
N GLY A 591 9.83 31.94 -21.75
CA GLY A 591 8.90 30.90 -22.19
C GLY A 591 7.92 31.30 -23.29
N GLU A 592 7.57 32.58 -23.39
CA GLU A 592 6.50 33.02 -24.35
C GLU A 592 6.85 32.71 -25.81
N ALA A 593 8.10 32.93 -26.22
CA ALA A 593 8.58 32.62 -27.57
C ALA A 593 8.57 31.12 -27.87
N PHE A 594 8.90 30.28 -26.86
CA PHE A 594 8.87 28.83 -26.99
C PHE A 594 7.45 28.32 -27.10
N CYS A 595 6.53 28.79 -26.26
CA CYS A 595 5.13 28.42 -26.33
C CYS A 595 4.49 28.81 -27.69
N GLN A 596 4.84 29.98 -28.22
CA GLN A 596 4.36 30.42 -29.53
C GLN A 596 4.90 29.55 -30.67
N LEU A 597 6.18 29.17 -30.63
CA LEU A 597 6.79 28.29 -31.62
C LEU A 597 6.14 26.91 -31.60
N ILE A 598 5.97 26.33 -30.41
CA ILE A 598 5.35 25.02 -30.23
C ILE A 598 3.89 25.04 -30.69
N LYS A 599 3.14 26.08 -30.32
CA LYS A 599 1.76 26.28 -30.75
C LYS A 599 1.63 26.30 -32.27
N LYS A 600 2.49 27.08 -32.92
CA LYS A 600 2.52 27.19 -34.40
C LYS A 600 2.89 25.83 -35.02
N HIS A 601 3.88 25.13 -34.49
CA HIS A 601 4.27 23.80 -34.98
C HIS A 601 3.12 22.78 -34.88
N CYS A 602 2.38 22.79 -33.76
CA CYS A 602 1.20 21.93 -33.59
C CYS A 602 0.07 22.25 -34.58
N GLU A 603 -0.17 23.54 -34.83
CA GLU A 603 -1.20 23.99 -35.79
C GLU A 603 -0.81 23.62 -37.24
N ASP A 604 0.44 23.89 -37.65
CA ASP A 604 0.95 23.63 -39.00
C ASP A 604 0.97 22.13 -39.33
N ASN A 605 1.26 21.26 -38.37
CA ASN A 605 1.37 19.81 -38.57
C ASN A 605 0.13 19.03 -38.10
N GLN A 606 -0.96 19.69 -37.71
CA GLN A 606 -2.20 19.08 -37.17
C GLN A 606 -1.94 18.05 -36.07
N ILE A 607 -0.99 18.34 -35.17
CA ILE A 607 -0.61 17.45 -34.07
C ILE A 607 -1.73 17.49 -33.02
N GLU A 608 -2.40 16.34 -32.82
CA GLU A 608 -3.27 16.15 -31.68
C GLU A 608 -2.40 16.06 -30.43
N ARG A 609 -2.40 17.16 -29.66
CA ARG A 609 -1.66 17.20 -28.40
C ARG A 609 -2.30 16.22 -27.40
N PRO A 610 -1.51 15.59 -26.53
CA PRO A 610 -2.05 14.82 -25.44
C PRO A 610 -2.81 15.73 -24.46
N GLU A 611 -4.04 16.12 -24.81
CA GLU A 611 -4.89 17.01 -24.01
C GLU A 611 -5.31 16.44 -22.66
N GLU A 612 -5.12 15.13 -22.43
CA GLU A 612 -5.71 14.40 -21.31
C GLU A 612 -4.87 14.34 -20.05
N LEU A 613 -3.66 14.88 -20.00
CA LEU A 613 -2.77 14.65 -18.85
C LEU A 613 -2.15 15.95 -18.29
N ARG A 614 -2.99 16.93 -17.98
CA ARG A 614 -2.55 18.06 -17.15
C ARG A 614 -2.51 17.64 -15.68
N VAL A 615 -1.39 17.08 -15.26
CA VAL A 615 -1.13 16.88 -13.82
C VAL A 615 -0.70 18.23 -13.24
N ARG A 616 -1.60 18.91 -12.56
CA ARG A 616 -1.23 20.08 -11.75
C ARG A 616 -0.46 19.55 -10.53
N THR A 617 0.84 19.78 -10.52
CA THR A 617 1.67 19.50 -9.34
C THR A 617 1.46 20.63 -8.34
N VAL A 618 1.23 20.25 -7.08
CA VAL A 618 1.31 21.22 -5.97
C VAL A 618 2.78 21.50 -5.75
N ALA A 619 3.18 22.76 -5.87
CA ALA A 619 4.55 23.16 -5.56
C ALA A 619 4.87 22.73 -4.12
N LYS A 620 5.77 21.77 -3.97
CA LYS A 620 6.26 21.35 -2.66
C LYS A 620 6.91 22.57 -2.01
N LYS A 621 6.30 23.16 -1.01
CA LYS A 621 6.97 24.02 -0.06
C LYS A 621 7.88 23.11 0.77
N SER A 622 9.06 22.80 0.24
CA SER A 622 10.10 22.19 1.06
C SER A 622 10.42 23.19 2.18
N MET A 623 10.19 22.82 3.43
CA MET A 623 10.58 23.66 4.57
C MET A 623 12.09 23.92 4.56
N ASN A 624 12.86 23.01 4.00
CA ASN A 624 14.31 23.17 3.82
C ASN A 624 14.62 24.26 2.78
N LYS A 625 13.95 24.27 1.64
CA LYS A 625 14.14 25.31 0.61
C LYS A 625 13.93 26.72 1.17
N VAL A 626 12.88 26.95 1.93
CA VAL A 626 12.60 28.26 2.55
C VAL A 626 13.65 28.60 3.59
N LYS A 627 14.09 27.62 4.40
CA LYS A 627 15.14 27.83 5.39
C LYS A 627 16.49 28.14 4.75
N ILE A 628 16.88 27.42 3.70
CA ILE A 628 18.12 27.66 2.95
C ILE A 628 18.13 29.10 2.41
N ILE A 629 17.08 29.51 1.70
CA ILE A 629 16.97 30.88 1.17
C ILE A 629 17.10 31.92 2.28
N GLN A 630 16.34 31.77 3.38
CA GLN A 630 16.37 32.70 4.51
C GLN A 630 17.73 32.74 5.22
N SER A 631 18.45 31.63 5.27
CA SER A 631 19.77 31.55 5.89
C SER A 631 20.84 32.21 5.01
N ILE A 632 20.79 32.01 3.70
CA ILE A 632 21.67 32.69 2.71
C ILE A 632 21.38 34.19 2.70
N ASP A 633 20.10 34.63 2.73
CA ASP A 633 19.74 36.05 2.83
C ASP A 633 20.29 36.72 4.10
N ARG A 634 20.52 35.93 5.16
CA ARG A 634 21.13 36.38 6.42
C ARG A 634 22.67 36.24 6.43
N GLN A 635 23.26 35.81 5.34
CA GLN A 635 24.68 35.59 5.20
C GLN A 635 25.27 34.60 6.23
N ILE A 636 24.52 33.53 6.53
CA ILE A 636 24.99 32.41 7.37
C ILE A 636 25.87 31.52 6.52
N ALA A 637 27.07 31.13 7.04
CA ALA A 637 27.99 30.25 6.34
C ALA A 637 27.31 28.95 5.90
N LEU A 638 27.64 28.47 4.69
CA LEU A 638 26.95 27.29 4.13
C LEU A 638 27.18 26.04 4.98
N ASP A 639 28.36 25.91 5.61
CA ASP A 639 28.64 24.82 6.57
C ASP A 639 27.68 24.83 7.75
N ASP A 640 27.41 25.99 8.32
CA ASP A 640 26.47 26.15 9.42
C ASP A 640 25.03 25.86 8.99
N ILE A 641 24.70 26.18 7.75
CA ILE A 641 23.37 25.84 7.18
C ILE A 641 23.24 24.31 7.04
N ALA A 642 24.25 23.62 6.57
CA ALA A 642 24.31 22.18 6.44
C ALA A 642 24.10 21.50 7.81
N ILE A 643 24.85 21.94 8.82
CA ILE A 643 24.73 21.46 10.21
C ILE A 643 23.32 21.70 10.77
N ALA A 644 22.78 22.92 10.60
CA ALA A 644 21.46 23.31 11.13
C ALA A 644 20.30 22.51 10.49
N LEU A 645 20.49 22.04 9.26
CA LEU A 645 19.51 21.24 8.51
C LEU A 645 19.78 19.73 8.61
N ASN A 646 20.87 19.33 9.27
CA ASN A 646 21.34 17.94 9.37
C ASN A 646 21.53 17.32 7.97
N LEU A 647 22.16 18.06 7.06
CA LEU A 647 22.51 17.65 5.69
C LEU A 647 24.04 17.52 5.58
N GLY A 648 24.48 16.65 4.67
CA GLY A 648 25.86 16.71 4.18
C GLY A 648 26.09 18.00 3.38
N PHE A 649 27.34 18.48 3.28
CA PHE A 649 27.62 19.69 2.52
C PHE A 649 27.28 19.52 1.03
N ASP A 650 27.62 18.38 0.44
CA ASP A 650 27.22 18.01 -0.94
C ASP A 650 25.70 17.97 -1.16
N ASP A 651 24.94 17.46 -0.16
CA ASP A 651 23.49 17.48 -0.21
C ASP A 651 22.93 18.91 -0.16
N LEU A 652 23.56 19.78 0.64
CA LEU A 652 23.18 21.19 0.69
C LEU A 652 23.48 21.89 -0.64
N LEU A 653 24.63 21.68 -1.25
CA LEU A 653 24.97 22.26 -2.56
C LEU A 653 23.95 21.79 -3.63
N SER A 654 23.57 20.52 -3.63
CA SER A 654 22.57 19.97 -4.55
C SER A 654 21.19 20.60 -4.36
N GLU A 655 20.78 20.88 -3.11
CA GLU A 655 19.55 21.63 -2.82
C GLU A 655 19.63 23.10 -3.29
N ILE A 656 20.77 23.77 -3.09
CA ILE A 656 21.03 25.14 -3.55
C ILE A 656 21.00 25.21 -5.08
N GLU A 657 21.65 24.28 -5.78
CA GLU A 657 21.62 24.14 -7.23
C GLU A 657 20.17 23.98 -7.75
N THR A 658 19.37 23.14 -7.08
CA THR A 658 17.95 22.96 -7.39
C THR A 658 17.15 24.26 -7.20
N ILE A 659 17.48 25.05 -6.18
CA ILE A 659 16.83 26.35 -5.90
C ILE A 659 17.17 27.36 -6.99
N VAL A 660 18.43 27.49 -7.36
CA VAL A 660 18.90 28.41 -8.41
C VAL A 660 18.34 28.00 -9.76
N ASN A 661 18.41 26.70 -10.11
CA ASN A 661 17.84 26.19 -11.36
C ASN A 661 16.32 26.38 -11.47
N SER A 662 15.60 26.47 -10.34
CA SER A 662 14.16 26.78 -10.33
C SER A 662 13.84 28.26 -10.58
N GLY A 663 14.86 29.13 -10.80
CA GLY A 663 14.70 30.55 -11.06
C GLY A 663 14.67 31.42 -9.80
N THR A 664 15.28 30.96 -8.70
CA THR A 664 15.41 31.76 -7.47
C THR A 664 16.83 32.31 -7.38
N LYS A 665 16.98 33.62 -7.35
CA LYS A 665 18.30 34.29 -7.18
C LYS A 665 18.78 34.12 -5.74
N LEU A 666 20.02 33.64 -5.58
CA LEU A 666 20.72 33.52 -4.30
C LEU A 666 22.07 34.24 -4.38
N ASN A 667 22.43 34.95 -3.34
CA ASN A 667 23.74 35.57 -3.27
C ASN A 667 24.59 34.80 -2.24
N ILE A 668 25.62 34.11 -2.74
CA ILE A 668 26.58 33.37 -1.93
C ILE A 668 28.00 34.00 -1.98
N ASP A 669 28.16 35.24 -2.47
CA ASP A 669 29.46 35.94 -2.57
C ASP A 669 30.17 36.00 -1.22
N TYR A 670 29.42 36.28 -0.15
CA TYR A 670 29.98 36.34 1.21
C TYR A 670 30.68 35.05 1.63
N PHE A 671 30.24 33.91 1.14
CA PHE A 671 30.86 32.62 1.44
C PHE A 671 32.02 32.33 0.49
N LEU A 672 31.88 32.67 -0.79
CA LEU A 672 32.95 32.55 -1.77
C LEU A 672 34.18 33.41 -1.38
N ASP A 673 33.96 34.65 -0.95
CA ASP A 673 35.01 35.54 -0.48
C ASP A 673 35.77 34.98 0.76
N GLU A 674 35.16 34.11 1.53
CA GLU A 674 35.75 33.46 2.70
C GLU A 674 36.56 32.20 2.35
N VAL A 675 36.09 31.42 1.35
CA VAL A 675 36.66 30.09 1.05
C VAL A 675 37.55 30.05 -0.19
N MET A 676 37.55 31.11 -1.04
CA MET A 676 38.24 31.10 -2.32
C MET A 676 38.82 32.48 -2.65
N ASP A 677 40.00 32.52 -3.25
CA ASP A 677 40.61 33.75 -3.76
C ASP A 677 39.88 34.27 -4.99
N GLU A 678 39.77 35.61 -5.14
CA GLU A 678 39.03 36.31 -6.20
C GLU A 678 39.49 35.86 -7.60
N ASP A 679 40.81 35.69 -7.82
CA ASP A 679 41.37 35.23 -9.10
C ASP A 679 40.82 33.82 -9.48
N ARG A 680 40.68 32.92 -8.52
CA ARG A 680 40.15 31.57 -8.74
C ARG A 680 38.65 31.58 -9.06
N VAL A 681 37.90 32.45 -8.39
CA VAL A 681 36.46 32.63 -8.67
C VAL A 681 36.28 33.15 -10.10
N ASP A 682 37.07 34.14 -10.50
CA ASP A 682 37.00 34.73 -11.83
C ASP A 682 37.37 33.72 -12.93
N ASP A 683 38.41 32.90 -12.75
CA ASP A 683 38.79 31.86 -13.71
C ASP A 683 37.68 30.82 -13.96
N ILE A 684 37.06 30.32 -12.90
CA ILE A 684 35.93 29.35 -13.01
C ILE A 684 34.70 30.05 -13.58
N TYR A 685 34.43 31.29 -13.17
CA TYR A 685 33.29 32.06 -13.65
C TYR A 685 33.41 32.36 -15.17
N ASP A 686 34.59 32.75 -15.65
CA ASP A 686 34.86 32.98 -17.08
C ASP A 686 34.80 31.68 -17.89
N TYR A 687 35.18 30.53 -17.30
CA TYR A 687 34.96 29.23 -17.91
C TYR A 687 33.45 29.01 -18.17
N PHE A 688 32.57 29.12 -17.18
CA PHE A 688 31.15 28.95 -17.37
C PHE A 688 30.51 29.99 -18.29
N ARG A 689 31.10 31.16 -18.40
CA ARG A 689 30.65 32.20 -19.34
C ARG A 689 30.94 31.87 -20.80
N THR A 690 31.92 31.07 -21.09
CA THR A 690 32.40 30.73 -22.44
C THR A 690 32.07 29.27 -22.83
N SER A 691 31.80 28.39 -21.88
CA SER A 691 31.49 26.99 -22.10
C SER A 691 30.15 26.79 -22.80
N GLU A 692 30.07 25.73 -23.62
CA GLU A 692 28.82 25.31 -24.29
C GLU A 692 27.91 24.49 -23.38
N THR A 693 28.43 23.94 -22.27
CA THR A 693 27.70 23.06 -21.32
C THR A 693 27.96 23.50 -19.88
N ASP A 694 27.01 23.20 -18.99
CA ASP A 694 27.11 23.35 -17.54
C ASP A 694 27.36 22.00 -16.83
N ASP A 695 27.79 21.00 -17.58
CA ASP A 695 28.10 19.66 -17.05
C ASP A 695 29.34 19.75 -16.14
N LEU A 696 29.19 19.22 -14.93
CA LEU A 696 30.18 19.29 -13.90
C LEU A 696 31.44 18.46 -14.23
N ASP A 697 31.20 17.25 -14.78
CA ASP A 697 32.29 16.34 -15.13
C ASP A 697 33.17 16.93 -16.24
N VAL A 698 32.55 17.59 -17.21
CA VAL A 698 33.26 18.30 -18.29
C VAL A 698 34.04 19.50 -17.73
N ALA A 699 33.44 20.26 -16.82
CA ALA A 699 34.11 21.40 -16.19
C ALA A 699 35.33 20.98 -15.37
N ILE A 700 35.24 19.88 -14.62
CA ILE A 700 36.36 19.31 -13.85
C ILE A 700 37.48 18.84 -14.78
N GLU A 701 37.16 18.23 -15.92
CA GLU A 701 38.14 17.74 -16.88
C GLU A 701 38.85 18.90 -17.61
N GLU A 702 38.12 19.96 -18.00
CA GLU A 702 38.66 21.10 -18.76
C GLU A 702 39.42 22.11 -17.89
N LEU A 703 38.97 22.36 -16.65
CA LEU A 703 39.66 23.24 -15.72
C LEU A 703 40.95 22.63 -15.12
N GLY A 704 41.09 21.32 -15.26
CA GLY A 704 42.30 20.57 -14.91
C GLY A 704 42.59 20.58 -13.42
N GLY A 705 43.10 19.75 -12.71
CA GLY A 705 43.32 19.49 -11.30
C GLY A 705 43.72 20.64 -10.32
N ASP A 706 43.60 21.89 -10.73
CA ASP A 706 43.91 23.07 -9.92
C ASP A 706 42.73 23.53 -9.04
N TYR A 707 41.49 23.02 -9.32
CA TYR A 707 40.26 23.33 -8.62
C TYR A 707 39.60 22.07 -8.11
N THR A 708 38.98 22.13 -6.94
CA THR A 708 38.18 21.02 -6.41
C THR A 708 36.80 21.01 -7.04
N GLU A 709 36.11 19.85 -7.04
CA GLU A 709 34.73 19.75 -7.47
C GLU A 709 33.83 20.73 -6.73
N GLU A 710 34.10 20.94 -5.44
CA GLU A 710 33.38 21.85 -4.55
C GLU A 710 33.54 23.30 -4.98
N ASP A 711 34.79 23.72 -5.32
CA ASP A 711 35.08 25.06 -5.84
C ASP A 711 34.29 25.35 -7.11
N ILE A 712 34.29 24.39 -8.05
CA ILE A 712 33.60 24.49 -9.33
C ILE A 712 32.09 24.59 -9.12
N ARG A 713 31.52 23.80 -8.23
CA ARG A 713 30.07 23.82 -7.91
C ARG A 713 29.65 25.14 -7.29
N LEU A 714 30.42 25.67 -6.35
CA LEU A 714 30.09 26.93 -5.69
C LEU A 714 30.09 28.10 -6.71
N VAL A 715 31.11 28.21 -7.57
CA VAL A 715 31.14 29.26 -8.58
C VAL A 715 30.08 29.07 -9.66
N ARG A 716 29.78 27.83 -10.03
CA ARG A 716 28.64 27.51 -10.93
C ARG A 716 27.31 27.98 -10.35
N ILE A 717 27.08 27.80 -9.06
CA ILE A 717 25.87 28.29 -8.35
C ILE A 717 25.80 29.83 -8.46
N LYS A 718 26.92 30.55 -8.19
CA LYS A 718 27.01 31.99 -8.35
C LYS A 718 26.68 32.39 -9.78
N PHE A 719 27.33 31.78 -10.77
CA PHE A 719 27.14 32.08 -12.19
C PHE A 719 25.69 31.91 -12.62
N LEU A 720 25.07 30.76 -12.30
CA LEU A 720 23.69 30.49 -12.63
C LEU A 720 22.73 31.42 -11.89
N SER A 721 23.02 31.78 -10.65
CA SER A 721 22.23 32.74 -9.88
C SER A 721 22.23 34.15 -10.47
N GLU A 722 23.34 34.59 -11.00
CA GLU A 722 23.48 35.94 -11.57
C GLU A 722 22.98 36.03 -13.01
N MET A 723 23.29 35.02 -13.83
CA MET A 723 23.03 35.05 -15.26
C MET A 723 21.66 34.49 -15.66
N ALA A 724 21.14 33.51 -14.89
CA ALA A 724 19.89 32.84 -15.20
C ALA A 724 18.66 33.41 -14.47
N ASN A 725 18.87 34.20 -13.41
CA ASN A 725 17.84 34.71 -12.51
C ASN A 725 17.92 36.26 -12.33
#